data_6ebd217f90ae0f1090ca76375f8fa1a1
#
_entry.id   6ebd217f90ae0f1090ca76375f8fa1a1
#
_cell.length_a   1.000
_cell.length_b   1.000
_cell.length_c   1.000
_cell.angle_alpha   90.00
_cell.angle_beta   90.00
_cell.angle_gamma   90.00
#
_symmetry.space_group_name_H-M   'P 1'
#
loop_
_entity.id
_entity.type
_entity.pdbx_description
1 polymer ?
#
loop_
_entity_poly.entity_id
_entity_poly.type
_entity_poly.pdbx_seq_one_letter_code
_entity_poly.pdbx_strand_id
1 'polypeptide(L)'
;MPATSSAPRRVPSGLVLATTAALSLPFPTLVPAQPAASAQSAPLALTDLLDVRNTAAGALSEDGRWLVVTMTRPRTSLGIDYNRSFGDPTYVAPTRRETFLVDTRSGDRTPLFPTPRVTAGSAWTPDGSTLAILVHANDPAADDRFDVLLIDRATRRQTALRLPANRYAFERSRLQWSSDGRRLYLSLRSPAWRATAKAEFARLTTGPRIVQSSEEPFLAWNGLQRLGSMESVVAIDRTTGTATDVLAEAMRPQWAVTRDGRTIVYADDITRKTDYDVIGGTEQRLVAREVVGGAETVIFPALRNIRLVWARDGRRHAYTRDDQLWVGTVGDSARTRLAGDTTARGDTTADARAHRQRERFTPVSWIEGDAPALLASNVEGLWLLDPATGARRLVLRAVDSLPTLPRAQFVGAVANGQQLLFSLQSKTAWQRAIVRVDRASLRVDTLLADSRNLAQFTMSADGSTAIVSGGDGNRPFDLWALHAPYTALTRLTDANPTLATRALGRTELLSYLDADGRTEFGVVHYPAGFAKGRPYPTIFIIYEDFFADTWDAVANLLNAHGYVVVKPSVRFDIGYPGEAWVKGVTAAANKLIDMGVADSTRLGVHGTSYGGYATNLLITQTTRFKAAVNISGKVDMISFYTDSPRLGVRNVHAAEKSQDRLGATLWQQPQKYVAHSAVMFADRITTPLLLMTGELDANVPALNTREMYYALRRLNKPVTWVTYSKGGHGTPLSSLDDWTDFHERLLAWYAKHLKRAPTLP
;
A
#
# COMPACT_ATOMS: atom_id res chain seq x y z
N MET A 1 -59.39 -40.68 -6.89
CA MET A 1 -59.39 -42.13 -6.74
C MET A 1 -58.64 -42.77 -7.90
N PRO A 2 -57.94 -43.87 -7.69
CA PRO A 2 -56.94 -44.09 -6.65
C PRO A 2 -55.56 -44.42 -7.21
N ALA A 3 -54.62 -44.43 -6.30
CA ALA A 3 -53.22 -44.75 -6.41
C ALA A 3 -52.91 -46.16 -7.00
N THR A 4 -51.72 -46.30 -7.62
CA THR A 4 -50.88 -47.50 -7.45
C THR A 4 -49.41 -47.11 -7.35
N SER A 5 -48.80 -47.58 -6.30
CA SER A 5 -47.39 -47.51 -5.96
C SER A 5 -46.55 -48.44 -6.83
N SER A 6 -45.33 -47.98 -7.20
CA SER A 6 -44.22 -48.89 -7.45
C SER A 6 -42.92 -48.26 -7.00
N ALA A 7 -42.30 -48.89 -6.00
CA ALA A 7 -40.97 -48.52 -5.49
C ALA A 7 -39.86 -48.89 -6.50
N PRO A 8 -38.81 -48.12 -6.60
CA PRO A 8 -37.60 -48.54 -7.31
C PRO A 8 -36.56 -49.15 -6.34
N ARG A 9 -35.92 -50.18 -6.87
CA ARG A 9 -34.86 -51.00 -6.27
C ARG A 9 -33.64 -50.17 -5.83
N ARG A 10 -33.14 -50.48 -4.65
CA ARG A 10 -31.84 -49.99 -4.14
C ARG A 10 -30.69 -50.60 -4.93
N VAL A 11 -29.77 -49.71 -5.39
CA VAL A 11 -28.43 -50.06 -5.84
C VAL A 11 -27.48 -49.62 -4.70
N PRO A 12 -26.53 -50.41 -4.24
CA PRO A 12 -25.60 -50.01 -3.20
C PRO A 12 -24.49 -49.20 -3.81
N SER A 13 -24.51 -47.87 -3.59
CA SER A 13 -23.37 -47.00 -3.88
C SER A 13 -22.42 -47.02 -2.69
N GLY A 14 -21.28 -47.64 -2.86
CA GLY A 14 -20.18 -47.55 -1.90
C GLY A 14 -19.67 -46.10 -1.84
N LEU A 15 -20.02 -45.39 -0.79
CA LEU A 15 -19.51 -44.08 -0.47
C LEU A 15 -18.15 -44.23 0.20
N VAL A 16 -17.08 -44.03 -0.56
CA VAL A 16 -15.72 -43.78 0.01
C VAL A 16 -15.77 -42.38 0.62
N LEU A 17 -16.02 -42.30 1.90
CA LEU A 17 -15.82 -41.09 2.68
C LEU A 17 -14.31 -40.83 2.77
N ALA A 18 -13.80 -40.02 1.85
CA ALA A 18 -12.55 -39.32 2.09
C ALA A 18 -12.81 -38.27 3.18
N THR A 19 -12.42 -38.59 4.41
CA THR A 19 -12.38 -37.64 5.52
C THR A 19 -11.39 -36.53 5.20
N THR A 20 -11.86 -35.49 4.58
CA THR A 20 -11.13 -34.20 4.52
C THR A 20 -11.16 -33.59 5.91
N ALA A 21 -10.09 -33.79 6.67
CA ALA A 21 -9.87 -33.08 7.92
C ALA A 21 -9.88 -31.57 7.58
N ALA A 22 -10.95 -30.89 7.98
CA ALA A 22 -10.95 -29.45 8.03
C ALA A 22 -9.87 -29.06 9.04
N LEU A 23 -8.77 -28.44 8.57
CA LEU A 23 -7.74 -27.86 9.42
C LEU A 23 -8.35 -26.67 10.16
N SER A 24 -9.08 -26.91 11.23
CA SER A 24 -9.25 -25.97 12.31
C SER A 24 -7.93 -25.98 13.10
N LEU A 25 -6.97 -25.15 12.65
CA LEU A 25 -5.75 -24.91 13.43
C LEU A 25 -6.20 -24.22 14.73
N PRO A 26 -6.05 -24.83 15.92
CA PRO A 26 -6.30 -24.13 17.17
C PRO A 26 -5.20 -23.08 17.31
N PHE A 27 -5.55 -21.82 17.08
CA PHE A 27 -4.68 -20.74 17.52
C PHE A 27 -4.65 -20.80 19.05
N PRO A 28 -3.48 -20.91 19.69
CA PRO A 28 -3.41 -20.82 21.13
C PRO A 28 -3.95 -19.44 21.54
N THR A 29 -4.84 -19.40 22.50
CA THR A 29 -5.35 -18.17 23.11
C THR A 29 -4.23 -17.52 23.90
N LEU A 30 -3.38 -16.74 23.20
CA LEU A 30 -2.41 -15.87 23.84
C LEU A 30 -3.17 -14.65 24.36
N VAL A 31 -3.49 -14.63 25.63
CA VAL A 31 -3.84 -13.40 26.33
C VAL A 31 -2.54 -12.60 26.47
N PRO A 32 -2.37 -11.46 25.78
CA PRO A 32 -1.17 -10.65 26.01
C PRO A 32 -1.19 -10.15 27.45
N ALA A 33 -0.20 -10.53 28.23
CA ALA A 33 0.06 -9.89 29.53
C ALA A 33 0.43 -8.43 29.26
N GLN A 34 -0.51 -7.53 29.50
CA GLN A 34 -0.20 -6.10 29.50
C GLN A 34 0.77 -5.81 30.67
N PRO A 35 1.87 -5.10 30.45
CA PRO A 35 2.63 -4.56 31.56
C PRO A 35 1.70 -3.63 32.34
N ALA A 36 1.62 -3.85 33.65
CA ALA A 36 0.92 -2.96 34.56
C ALA A 36 1.44 -1.53 34.33
N ALA A 37 0.52 -0.59 34.06
CA ALA A 37 0.88 0.81 33.91
C ALA A 37 1.63 1.27 35.14
N SER A 38 2.91 1.59 34.99
CA SER A 38 3.69 2.21 36.04
C SER A 38 3.09 3.60 36.36
N ALA A 39 2.95 3.92 37.60
CA ALA A 39 2.12 4.99 38.15
C ALA A 39 2.55 6.43 37.80
N GLN A 40 3.27 6.73 36.72
CA GLN A 40 3.69 8.10 36.34
C GLN A 40 4.06 8.30 34.86
N SER A 41 3.46 7.60 33.92
CA SER A 41 3.72 7.90 32.51
C SER A 41 3.01 9.20 32.09
N ALA A 42 3.74 10.13 31.46
CA ALA A 42 3.17 11.37 30.93
C ALA A 42 2.25 11.09 29.71
N PRO A 43 1.19 11.87 29.49
CA PRO A 43 0.41 11.79 28.28
C PRO A 43 1.26 11.98 27.01
N LEU A 44 0.85 11.39 25.90
CA LEU A 44 1.46 11.66 24.60
C LEU A 44 1.24 13.12 24.21
N ALA A 45 2.33 13.86 23.98
CA ALA A 45 2.28 15.24 23.55
C ALA A 45 2.28 15.37 22.02
N LEU A 46 1.73 16.47 21.50
CA LEU A 46 1.78 16.75 20.07
C LEU A 46 3.21 16.74 19.53
N THR A 47 4.16 17.31 20.28
CA THR A 47 5.58 17.35 19.90
C THR A 47 6.21 15.96 19.80
N ASP A 48 5.72 14.96 20.54
CA ASP A 48 6.22 13.59 20.43
C ASP A 48 5.96 13.03 19.03
N LEU A 49 4.82 13.38 18.40
CA LEU A 49 4.46 12.90 17.07
C LEU A 49 5.42 13.35 15.98
N LEU A 50 6.07 14.52 16.14
CA LEU A 50 7.09 14.99 15.19
C LEU A 50 8.32 14.08 15.15
N ASP A 51 8.57 13.37 16.24
CA ASP A 51 9.75 12.54 16.42
C ASP A 51 9.47 11.04 16.35
N VAL A 52 8.21 10.64 16.15
CA VAL A 52 7.86 9.23 15.86
C VAL A 52 8.52 8.79 14.56
N ARG A 53 9.36 7.76 14.66
CA ARG A 53 10.08 7.20 13.53
C ARG A 53 9.28 6.09 12.86
N ASN A 54 9.26 6.15 11.54
CA ASN A 54 8.82 5.07 10.67
C ASN A 54 10.03 4.33 10.12
N THR A 55 10.08 3.02 10.27
CA THR A 55 11.16 2.16 9.79
C THR A 55 10.81 1.57 8.43
N ALA A 56 11.81 1.41 7.56
CA ALA A 56 11.67 0.71 6.30
C ALA A 56 12.89 -0.19 6.04
N ALA A 57 12.62 -1.42 5.61
CA ALA A 57 13.63 -2.34 5.11
C ALA A 57 14.04 -1.94 3.69
N GLY A 58 15.34 -1.78 3.47
CA GLY A 58 15.96 -1.58 2.16
C GLY A 58 16.56 -2.89 1.62
N ALA A 59 17.71 -2.81 0.96
CA ALA A 59 18.36 -3.97 0.38
C ALA A 59 18.80 -4.99 1.46
N LEU A 60 18.39 -6.24 1.28
CA LEU A 60 18.85 -7.40 2.04
C LEU A 60 19.92 -8.15 1.21
N SER A 61 21.04 -8.53 1.83
CA SER A 61 22.07 -9.34 1.15
C SER A 61 21.52 -10.73 0.78
N GLU A 62 22.11 -11.38 -0.23
CA GLU A 62 21.60 -12.68 -0.71
C GLU A 62 21.62 -13.75 0.39
N ASP A 63 22.61 -13.70 1.30
CA ASP A 63 22.77 -14.58 2.48
C ASP A 63 21.89 -14.18 3.68
N GLY A 64 21.04 -13.16 3.53
CA GLY A 64 20.12 -12.71 4.56
C GLY A 64 20.76 -12.05 5.78
N ARG A 65 22.09 -11.86 5.80
CA ARG A 65 22.78 -11.37 6.99
C ARG A 65 22.78 -9.84 7.11
N TRP A 66 22.86 -9.11 6.00
CA TRP A 66 23.04 -7.67 6.02
C TRP A 66 21.82 -6.95 5.44
N LEU A 67 21.22 -6.10 6.25
CA LEU A 67 20.04 -5.33 5.88
C LEU A 67 20.35 -3.84 5.92
N VAL A 68 19.97 -3.11 4.87
CA VAL A 68 19.88 -1.66 4.92
C VAL A 68 18.55 -1.27 5.58
N VAL A 69 18.60 -0.43 6.61
CA VAL A 69 17.39 0.08 7.28
C VAL A 69 17.38 1.59 7.17
N THR A 70 16.23 2.14 6.84
CA THR A 70 16.02 3.59 6.85
C THR A 70 14.95 3.97 7.88
N MET A 71 15.14 5.11 8.54
CA MET A 71 14.18 5.67 9.47
C MET A 71 13.87 7.11 9.07
N THR A 72 12.58 7.44 9.02
CA THR A 72 12.07 8.79 8.76
C THR A 72 11.15 9.23 9.89
N ARG A 73 10.99 10.55 10.07
CA ARG A 73 10.04 11.14 11.02
C ARG A 73 9.44 12.41 10.42
N PRO A 74 8.26 12.86 10.87
CA PRO A 74 7.64 14.08 10.36
C PRO A 74 8.60 15.26 10.35
N ARG A 75 9.36 15.50 11.44
CA ARG A 75 10.34 16.58 11.55
C ARG A 75 11.39 16.62 10.42
N THR A 76 11.80 15.46 9.89
CA THR A 76 12.78 15.37 8.80
C THR A 76 12.15 15.36 7.42
N SER A 77 10.82 15.47 7.36
CA SER A 77 10.04 15.51 6.12
C SER A 77 9.34 16.86 5.90
N LEU A 78 9.57 17.83 6.78
CA LEU A 78 9.05 19.19 6.63
C LEU A 78 9.74 19.94 5.48
N GLY A 79 9.06 20.94 4.91
CA GLY A 79 9.58 21.75 3.82
C GLY A 79 9.23 21.21 2.43
N ILE A 80 8.20 20.40 2.30
CA ILE A 80 7.71 19.92 1.00
C ILE A 80 7.17 21.12 0.21
N ASP A 81 7.68 21.29 -1.01
CA ASP A 81 7.12 22.23 -2.00
C ASP A 81 6.00 21.52 -2.80
N TYR A 82 4.77 21.76 -2.40
CA TYR A 82 3.61 21.17 -3.03
C TYR A 82 3.31 21.74 -4.43
N ASN A 83 3.87 22.89 -4.83
CA ASN A 83 3.78 23.33 -6.21
C ASN A 83 4.50 22.36 -7.16
N ARG A 84 5.58 21.75 -6.69
CA ARG A 84 6.45 20.87 -7.47
C ARG A 84 6.17 19.37 -7.22
N SER A 85 5.82 18.99 -6.00
CA SER A 85 5.74 17.57 -5.59
C SER A 85 4.78 16.73 -6.42
N PHE A 86 3.73 17.34 -6.99
CA PHE A 86 2.78 16.69 -7.87
C PHE A 86 3.00 17.15 -9.32
N GLY A 87 3.97 16.57 -10.01
CA GLY A 87 4.10 16.71 -11.43
C GLY A 87 5.43 17.26 -11.96
N ASP A 88 6.28 17.90 -11.14
CA ASP A 88 7.64 18.27 -11.56
C ASP A 88 8.54 17.02 -11.56
N PRO A 89 8.96 16.51 -12.75
CA PRO A 89 9.78 15.29 -12.81
C PRO A 89 11.20 15.50 -12.25
N THR A 90 11.58 16.75 -11.96
CA THR A 90 12.90 17.12 -11.42
C THR A 90 12.85 17.45 -9.93
N TYR A 91 11.71 17.32 -9.29
CA TYR A 91 11.57 17.59 -7.85
C TYR A 91 11.91 16.36 -7.01
N VAL A 92 12.69 16.58 -5.97
CA VAL A 92 13.00 15.60 -4.92
C VAL A 92 12.52 16.16 -3.59
N ALA A 93 11.70 15.41 -2.88
CA ALA A 93 11.23 15.82 -1.56
C ALA A 93 12.40 15.90 -0.56
N PRO A 94 12.43 16.89 0.35
CA PRO A 94 13.54 17.10 1.27
C PRO A 94 13.59 16.09 2.42
N THR A 95 12.92 14.94 2.30
CA THR A 95 12.83 13.93 3.35
C THR A 95 14.18 13.29 3.63
N ARG A 96 14.79 13.65 4.76
CA ARG A 96 16.05 13.08 5.20
C ARG A 96 15.83 11.83 6.02
N ARG A 97 16.64 10.81 5.76
CA ARG A 97 16.58 9.48 6.40
C ARG A 97 17.82 9.21 7.22
N GLU A 98 17.64 8.71 8.43
CA GLU A 98 18.70 8.01 9.16
C GLU A 98 18.85 6.63 8.48
N THR A 99 20.05 6.31 8.01
CA THR A 99 20.30 5.07 7.25
C THR A 99 21.32 4.21 7.99
N PHE A 100 20.97 2.95 8.23
CA PHE A 100 21.76 2.00 9.01
C PHE A 100 22.09 0.75 8.19
N LEU A 101 23.22 0.17 8.48
CA LEU A 101 23.51 -1.22 8.17
C LEU A 101 23.25 -2.05 9.42
N VAL A 102 22.46 -3.12 9.26
CA VAL A 102 22.03 -3.99 10.35
C VAL A 102 22.51 -5.41 10.09
N ASP A 103 23.18 -6.02 11.07
CA ASP A 103 23.40 -7.48 11.10
C ASP A 103 22.10 -8.14 11.58
N THR A 104 21.43 -8.91 10.73
CA THR A 104 20.13 -9.50 11.04
C THR A 104 20.18 -10.57 12.12
N ARG A 105 21.38 -11.14 12.40
CA ARG A 105 21.56 -12.19 13.41
C ARG A 105 21.72 -11.61 14.81
N SER A 106 22.52 -10.55 14.96
CA SER A 106 22.74 -9.91 16.26
C SER A 106 21.78 -8.76 16.55
N GLY A 107 21.22 -8.14 15.51
CA GLY A 107 20.44 -6.90 15.61
C GLY A 107 21.33 -5.64 15.73
N ASP A 108 22.65 -5.78 15.64
CA ASP A 108 23.59 -4.67 15.70
C ASP A 108 23.38 -3.69 14.56
N ARG A 109 23.30 -2.41 14.88
CA ARG A 109 23.05 -1.32 13.92
C ARG A 109 24.25 -0.40 13.83
N THR A 110 24.73 -0.15 12.64
CA THR A 110 25.79 0.82 12.36
C THR A 110 25.26 1.90 11.43
N PRO A 111 25.30 3.21 11.78
CA PRO A 111 24.90 4.27 10.88
C PRO A 111 25.81 4.29 9.64
N LEU A 112 25.21 4.42 8.46
CA LEU A 112 25.96 4.57 7.21
C LEU A 112 26.44 6.01 6.98
N PHE A 113 25.72 6.97 7.56
CA PHE A 113 26.06 8.39 7.46
C PHE A 113 26.03 9.04 8.86
N PRO A 114 26.91 10.02 9.13
CA PRO A 114 26.96 10.70 10.44
C PRO A 114 25.71 11.55 10.71
N THR A 115 24.99 11.98 9.68
CA THR A 115 23.78 12.77 9.75
C THR A 115 22.72 12.24 8.79
N PRO A 116 21.41 12.46 9.04
CA PRO A 116 20.35 12.07 8.11
C PRO A 116 20.55 12.71 6.74
N ARG A 117 20.38 11.91 5.67
CA ARG A 117 20.52 12.33 4.28
C ARG A 117 19.28 11.94 3.46
N VAL A 118 19.09 12.62 2.33
CA VAL A 118 18.13 12.16 1.32
C VAL A 118 18.80 11.00 0.58
N THR A 119 18.33 9.79 0.84
CA THR A 119 18.79 8.55 0.23
C THR A 119 17.66 7.87 -0.53
N ALA A 120 18.01 7.05 -1.51
CA ALA A 120 17.04 6.31 -2.31
C ALA A 120 17.45 4.84 -2.44
N GLY A 121 17.26 4.22 -3.61
CA GLY A 121 17.52 2.81 -3.86
C GLY A 121 18.92 2.32 -3.46
N SER A 122 19.02 1.06 -3.07
CA SER A 122 20.29 0.41 -2.74
C SER A 122 20.31 -1.03 -3.25
N ALA A 123 21.51 -1.58 -3.50
CA ALA A 123 21.70 -2.94 -3.98
C ALA A 123 23.03 -3.52 -3.48
N TRP A 124 23.01 -4.76 -3.00
CA TRP A 124 24.19 -5.53 -2.63
C TRP A 124 24.80 -6.25 -3.82
N THR A 125 26.13 -6.33 -3.86
CA THR A 125 26.78 -7.34 -4.68
C THR A 125 26.32 -8.74 -4.25
N PRO A 126 26.29 -9.76 -5.13
CA PRO A 126 25.84 -11.11 -4.78
C PRO A 126 26.59 -11.74 -3.60
N ASP A 127 27.89 -11.41 -3.45
CA ASP A 127 28.73 -11.85 -2.33
C ASP A 127 28.52 -11.06 -1.03
N GLY A 128 27.66 -10.04 -1.05
CA GLY A 128 27.39 -9.16 0.08
C GLY A 128 28.58 -8.31 0.54
N SER A 129 29.64 -8.18 -0.29
CA SER A 129 30.85 -7.41 0.09
C SER A 129 30.69 -5.90 -0.08
N THR A 130 29.91 -5.48 -1.05
CA THR A 130 29.76 -4.06 -1.43
C THR A 130 28.29 -3.69 -1.56
N LEU A 131 27.91 -2.56 -0.95
CA LEU A 131 26.60 -1.94 -1.09
C LEU A 131 26.72 -0.75 -2.05
N ALA A 132 25.90 -0.71 -3.10
CA ALA A 132 25.63 0.49 -3.86
C ALA A 132 24.39 1.20 -3.27
N ILE A 133 24.45 2.52 -3.06
CA ILE A 133 23.33 3.31 -2.54
C ILE A 133 23.27 4.67 -3.24
N LEU A 134 22.06 5.12 -3.55
CA LEU A 134 21.78 6.45 -4.08
C LEU A 134 21.71 7.47 -2.94
N VAL A 135 22.49 8.54 -3.05
CA VAL A 135 22.52 9.63 -2.09
C VAL A 135 22.38 10.94 -2.84
N HIS A 136 21.44 11.78 -2.44
CA HIS A 136 21.21 13.07 -3.08
C HIS A 136 22.49 13.93 -3.02
N ALA A 137 22.89 14.49 -4.15
CA ALA A 137 23.99 15.45 -4.23
C ALA A 137 23.59 16.73 -3.48
N ASN A 138 24.44 17.20 -2.57
CA ASN A 138 24.17 18.38 -1.74
C ASN A 138 24.33 19.72 -2.50
N ASP A 139 24.26 19.72 -3.81
CA ASP A 139 24.27 20.91 -4.63
C ASP A 139 22.85 21.46 -4.79
N PRO A 140 22.53 22.68 -4.32
CA PRO A 140 21.20 23.28 -4.47
C PRO A 140 20.75 23.42 -5.94
N ALA A 141 21.66 23.49 -6.90
CA ALA A 141 21.37 23.57 -8.33
C ALA A 141 21.00 22.20 -8.93
N ALA A 142 21.19 21.11 -8.21
CA ALA A 142 21.03 19.73 -8.69
C ALA A 142 19.80 19.05 -8.09
N ASP A 143 18.61 19.63 -8.28
CA ASP A 143 17.36 19.19 -7.64
C ASP A 143 17.09 17.69 -7.71
N ASP A 144 17.38 17.02 -8.83
CA ASP A 144 17.10 15.60 -9.04
C ASP A 144 18.37 14.75 -9.17
N ARG A 145 19.56 15.30 -8.90
CA ARG A 145 20.83 14.58 -9.01
C ARG A 145 21.14 13.77 -7.76
N PHE A 146 21.48 12.51 -7.97
CA PHE A 146 22.01 11.60 -6.96
C PHE A 146 23.41 11.14 -7.35
N ASP A 147 24.23 10.92 -6.33
CA ASP A 147 25.49 10.20 -6.43
C ASP A 147 25.22 8.70 -6.12
N VAL A 148 26.00 7.82 -6.72
CA VAL A 148 26.02 6.40 -6.38
C VAL A 148 27.24 6.16 -5.52
N LEU A 149 27.05 5.88 -4.24
CA LEU A 149 28.13 5.51 -3.33
C LEU A 149 28.27 3.99 -3.26
N LEU A 150 29.50 3.51 -3.42
CA LEU A 150 29.89 2.14 -3.16
C LEU A 150 30.47 2.07 -1.74
N ILE A 151 29.86 1.27 -0.89
CA ILE A 151 30.27 1.11 0.52
C ILE A 151 30.83 -0.30 0.69
N ASP A 152 32.12 -0.40 0.97
CA ASP A 152 32.74 -1.66 1.38
C ASP A 152 32.23 -2.06 2.76
N ARG A 153 31.65 -3.24 2.87
CA ARG A 153 31.01 -3.71 4.10
C ARG A 153 31.99 -3.87 5.26
N ALA A 154 33.20 -4.39 5.00
CA ALA A 154 34.17 -4.71 6.05
C ALA A 154 34.86 -3.46 6.59
N THR A 155 35.34 -2.60 5.69
CA THR A 155 36.10 -1.40 6.03
C THR A 155 35.26 -0.15 6.23
N ARG A 156 33.99 -0.18 5.81
CA ARG A 156 33.07 1.00 5.78
C ARG A 156 33.53 2.14 4.87
N ARG A 157 34.57 1.90 4.06
CA ARG A 157 35.03 2.89 3.10
C ARG A 157 33.94 3.18 2.07
N GLN A 158 33.66 4.45 1.88
CA GLN A 158 32.71 4.97 0.88
C GLN A 158 33.49 5.51 -0.30
N THR A 159 33.12 5.12 -1.51
CA THR A 159 33.71 5.58 -2.75
C THR A 159 32.60 5.95 -3.73
N ALA A 160 32.65 7.16 -4.31
CA ALA A 160 31.70 7.55 -5.34
C ALA A 160 31.96 6.77 -6.62
N LEU A 161 30.92 6.17 -7.19
CA LEU A 161 31.00 5.53 -8.50
C LEU A 161 31.13 6.64 -9.57
N ARG A 162 32.14 6.52 -10.43
CA ARG A 162 32.30 7.44 -11.54
C ARG A 162 31.22 7.19 -12.60
N LEU A 163 30.35 8.17 -12.80
CA LEU A 163 29.32 8.16 -13.83
C LEU A 163 29.85 8.79 -15.14
N PRO A 164 29.28 8.48 -16.32
CA PRO A 164 29.56 9.19 -17.56
C PRO A 164 29.33 10.69 -17.42
N ALA A 165 30.23 11.52 -17.98
CA ALA A 165 30.24 12.97 -17.75
C ALA A 165 28.94 13.70 -18.15
N ASN A 166 28.19 13.15 -19.09
CA ASN A 166 26.96 13.71 -19.63
C ASN A 166 25.68 13.04 -19.10
N ARG A 167 25.77 12.29 -18.01
CA ARG A 167 24.65 11.57 -17.37
C ARG A 167 24.76 11.61 -15.87
N TYR A 168 23.61 11.49 -15.19
CA TYR A 168 23.53 11.47 -13.73
C TYR A 168 22.46 10.50 -13.24
N ALA A 169 22.66 9.97 -12.02
CA ALA A 169 21.66 9.17 -11.33
C ALA A 169 20.60 10.10 -10.70
N PHE A 170 19.39 9.58 -10.53
CA PHE A 170 18.23 10.28 -9.97
C PHE A 170 17.53 9.41 -8.91
N GLU A 171 16.57 9.97 -8.19
CA GLU A 171 15.93 9.30 -7.04
C GLU A 171 15.42 7.89 -7.36
N ARG A 172 14.84 7.69 -8.54
CA ARG A 172 14.28 6.41 -8.99
C ARG A 172 15.23 5.58 -9.86
N SER A 173 16.52 5.94 -9.94
CA SER A 173 17.51 5.13 -10.63
C SER A 173 17.51 3.71 -10.08
N ARG A 174 17.26 2.73 -10.95
CA ARG A 174 17.35 1.32 -10.59
C ARG A 174 18.80 0.90 -10.53
N LEU A 175 19.18 0.11 -9.53
CA LEU A 175 20.50 -0.45 -9.33
C LEU A 175 20.39 -1.97 -9.38
N GLN A 176 21.16 -2.63 -10.24
CA GLN A 176 21.23 -4.09 -10.30
C GLN A 176 22.68 -4.54 -10.56
N TRP A 177 23.23 -5.36 -9.68
CA TRP A 177 24.54 -5.96 -9.89
C TRP A 177 24.48 -7.16 -10.86
N SER A 178 25.53 -7.34 -11.65
CA SER A 178 25.76 -8.60 -12.35
C SER A 178 26.00 -9.74 -11.36
N SER A 179 25.75 -10.97 -11.78
CA SER A 179 25.91 -12.18 -10.92
C SER A 179 27.33 -12.38 -10.41
N ASP A 180 28.34 -11.88 -11.12
CA ASP A 180 29.76 -11.89 -10.69
C ASP A 180 30.13 -10.67 -9.82
N GLY A 181 29.21 -9.75 -9.56
CA GLY A 181 29.42 -8.54 -8.78
C GLY A 181 30.39 -7.51 -9.40
N ARG A 182 30.78 -7.68 -10.66
CA ARG A 182 31.76 -6.77 -11.32
C ARG A 182 31.12 -5.55 -11.94
N ARG A 183 29.90 -5.69 -12.46
CA ARG A 183 29.20 -4.60 -13.16
C ARG A 183 27.96 -4.17 -12.39
N LEU A 184 27.77 -2.86 -12.31
CA LEU A 184 26.51 -2.28 -11.84
C LEU A 184 25.73 -1.78 -13.05
N TYR A 185 24.57 -2.34 -13.29
CA TYR A 185 23.58 -1.81 -14.22
C TYR A 185 22.77 -0.74 -13.48
N LEU A 186 22.59 0.41 -14.11
CA LEU A 186 21.84 1.51 -13.48
C LEU A 186 21.16 2.42 -14.50
N SER A 187 20.01 3.00 -14.06
CA SER A 187 19.30 4.02 -14.82
C SER A 187 19.97 5.38 -14.66
N LEU A 188 20.13 6.10 -15.76
CA LEU A 188 20.67 7.45 -15.79
C LEU A 188 19.83 8.38 -16.66
N ARG A 189 19.92 9.68 -16.41
CA ARG A 189 19.30 10.76 -17.17
C ARG A 189 20.35 11.70 -17.75
N SER A 190 19.99 12.37 -18.84
CA SER A 190 20.83 13.38 -19.46
C SER A 190 20.52 14.80 -18.95
N PRO A 191 21.47 15.75 -18.99
CA PRO A 191 21.18 17.17 -18.74
C PRO A 191 20.15 17.75 -19.72
N ALA A 192 20.11 17.25 -20.96
CA ALA A 192 19.14 17.67 -21.98
C ALA A 192 17.70 17.27 -21.56
N TRP A 193 17.52 16.05 -21.08
CA TRP A 193 16.24 15.64 -20.49
C TRP A 193 15.80 16.57 -19.37
N ARG A 194 16.72 16.93 -18.47
CA ARG A 194 16.42 17.82 -17.34
C ARG A 194 15.94 19.20 -17.79
N ALA A 195 16.62 19.77 -18.79
CA ALA A 195 16.23 21.06 -19.37
C ALA A 195 14.81 20.99 -19.96
N THR A 196 14.52 19.93 -20.73
CA THR A 196 13.19 19.69 -21.29
C THR A 196 12.12 19.53 -20.21
N ALA A 197 12.39 18.73 -19.19
CA ALA A 197 11.45 18.47 -18.09
C ALA A 197 11.12 19.75 -17.29
N LYS A 198 12.12 20.57 -17.00
CA LYS A 198 11.92 21.87 -16.34
C LYS A 198 11.13 22.84 -17.21
N ALA A 199 11.45 22.93 -18.49
CA ALA A 199 10.76 23.81 -19.43
C ALA A 199 9.27 23.40 -19.57
N GLU A 200 9.00 22.11 -19.68
CA GLU A 200 7.64 21.61 -19.81
C GLU A 200 6.82 21.82 -18.53
N PHE A 201 7.41 21.59 -17.36
CA PHE A 201 6.76 21.90 -16.10
C PHE A 201 6.48 23.40 -15.95
N ALA A 202 7.46 24.26 -16.30
CA ALA A 202 7.28 25.70 -16.25
C ALA A 202 6.17 26.19 -17.21
N ARG A 203 6.07 25.61 -18.41
CA ARG A 203 5.00 25.88 -19.37
C ARG A 203 3.60 25.69 -18.77
N LEU A 204 3.45 24.69 -17.89
CA LEU A 204 2.18 24.35 -17.27
C LEU A 204 1.88 25.12 -15.97
N THR A 205 2.88 25.73 -15.34
CA THR A 205 2.72 26.28 -13.98
C THR A 205 3.07 27.73 -13.81
N THR A 206 4.03 28.28 -14.57
CA THR A 206 4.60 29.62 -14.35
C THR A 206 4.44 30.60 -15.49
N GLY A 207 3.84 30.18 -16.59
CA GLY A 207 3.58 31.07 -17.73
C GLY A 207 2.47 32.08 -17.43
N PRO A 208 2.50 33.26 -18.09
CA PRO A 208 1.41 34.24 -17.97
C PRO A 208 0.10 33.71 -18.56
N ARG A 209 0.17 32.66 -19.35
CA ARG A 209 -0.95 31.95 -19.96
C ARG A 209 -0.67 30.48 -20.00
N ILE A 210 -1.64 29.68 -19.60
CA ILE A 210 -1.61 28.21 -19.75
C ILE A 210 -2.58 27.86 -20.87
N VAL A 211 -2.06 27.24 -21.92
CA VAL A 211 -2.84 26.79 -23.07
C VAL A 211 -2.80 25.26 -23.13
N GLN A 212 -3.95 24.64 -23.13
CA GLN A 212 -4.13 23.20 -23.34
C GLN A 212 -5.19 23.02 -24.43
N SER A 213 -4.97 22.05 -25.34
CA SER A 213 -5.87 21.78 -26.45
C SER A 213 -6.22 20.30 -26.49
N SER A 214 -7.46 20.00 -26.90
CA SER A 214 -7.88 18.62 -27.22
C SER A 214 -7.22 18.04 -28.48
N GLU A 215 -6.50 18.86 -29.24
CA GLU A 215 -5.68 18.41 -30.37
C GLU A 215 -4.40 17.72 -29.89
N GLU A 216 -3.94 18.03 -28.68
CA GLU A 216 -2.81 17.35 -28.05
C GLU A 216 -3.20 15.90 -27.69
N PRO A 217 -2.36 14.91 -28.03
CA PRO A 217 -2.71 13.51 -27.81
C PRO A 217 -2.74 13.14 -26.30
N PHE A 218 -2.08 13.92 -25.47
CA PHE A 218 -1.98 13.67 -24.04
C PHE A 218 -2.55 14.83 -23.22
N LEU A 219 -3.24 14.49 -22.13
CA LEU A 219 -3.40 15.46 -21.05
C LEU A 219 -2.01 15.95 -20.61
N ALA A 220 -1.87 17.24 -20.40
CA ALA A 220 -0.57 17.87 -20.12
C ALA A 220 0.18 17.19 -18.96
N TRP A 221 -0.54 16.86 -17.88
CA TRP A 221 0.07 16.19 -16.73
C TRP A 221 0.40 14.71 -16.96
N ASN A 222 -0.33 14.00 -17.82
CA ASN A 222 0.07 12.67 -18.28
C ASN A 222 1.35 12.74 -19.11
N GLY A 223 1.52 13.76 -19.94
CA GLY A 223 2.75 14.03 -20.66
C GLY A 223 3.95 14.20 -19.73
N LEU A 224 3.81 15.01 -18.65
CA LEU A 224 4.86 15.17 -17.64
C LEU A 224 5.19 13.87 -16.89
N GLN A 225 4.18 13.08 -16.53
CA GLN A 225 4.39 11.78 -15.87
C GLN A 225 5.16 10.80 -16.77
N ARG A 226 4.83 10.76 -18.08
CA ARG A 226 5.56 9.98 -19.08
C ARG A 226 7.00 10.47 -19.25
N LEU A 227 7.20 11.78 -19.33
CA LEU A 227 8.55 12.39 -19.35
C LEU A 227 9.36 12.01 -18.10
N GLY A 228 8.71 11.89 -16.94
CA GLY A 228 9.29 11.40 -15.69
C GLY A 228 9.73 9.93 -15.71
N SER A 229 9.31 9.12 -16.69
CA SER A 229 9.75 7.73 -16.88
C SER A 229 10.92 7.58 -17.86
N MET A 230 11.44 8.69 -18.37
CA MET A 230 12.54 8.70 -19.33
C MET A 230 13.88 8.39 -18.64
N GLU A 231 14.57 7.38 -19.14
CA GLU A 231 15.88 6.95 -18.64
C GLU A 231 16.68 6.20 -19.71
N SER A 232 18.01 6.21 -19.55
CA SER A 232 18.94 5.29 -20.23
C SER A 232 19.45 4.27 -19.24
N VAL A 233 19.92 3.12 -19.72
CA VAL A 233 20.54 2.08 -18.87
C VAL A 233 21.98 1.89 -19.30
N VAL A 234 22.88 1.95 -18.33
CA VAL A 234 24.32 1.69 -18.51
C VAL A 234 24.79 0.57 -17.61
N ALA A 235 25.82 -0.14 -18.04
CA ALA A 235 26.60 -1.08 -17.22
C ALA A 235 27.94 -0.45 -16.90
N ILE A 236 28.30 -0.29 -15.63
CA ILE A 236 29.57 0.28 -15.18
C ILE A 236 30.39 -0.80 -14.49
N ASP A 237 31.60 -1.05 -14.98
CA ASP A 237 32.57 -1.89 -14.29
C ASP A 237 33.10 -1.15 -13.06
N ARG A 238 32.89 -1.74 -11.86
CA ARG A 238 33.22 -1.09 -10.58
C ARG A 238 34.73 -0.85 -10.37
N THR A 239 35.57 -1.63 -11.06
CA THR A 239 37.03 -1.57 -10.89
C THR A 239 37.67 -0.54 -11.84
N THR A 240 37.28 -0.58 -13.10
CA THR A 240 37.84 0.30 -14.13
C THR A 240 37.08 1.61 -14.30
N GLY A 241 35.83 1.67 -13.87
CA GLY A 241 34.91 2.79 -14.11
C GLY A 241 34.44 2.87 -15.57
N THR A 242 34.71 1.83 -16.37
CA THR A 242 34.30 1.78 -17.77
C THR A 242 32.77 1.63 -17.85
N ALA A 243 32.13 2.55 -18.55
CA ALA A 243 30.69 2.52 -18.79
C ALA A 243 30.38 2.02 -20.19
N THR A 244 29.38 1.14 -20.29
CA THR A 244 28.86 0.60 -21.56
C THR A 244 27.36 0.89 -21.64
N ASP A 245 26.90 1.46 -22.75
CA ASP A 245 25.49 1.70 -22.98
C ASP A 245 24.75 0.38 -23.23
N VAL A 246 23.67 0.14 -22.50
CA VAL A 246 22.79 -1.03 -22.63
C VAL A 246 21.49 -0.65 -23.31
N LEU A 247 20.84 0.41 -22.84
CA LEU A 247 19.65 0.97 -23.46
C LEU A 247 19.79 2.47 -23.63
N ALA A 248 19.49 2.98 -24.81
CA ALA A 248 19.42 4.42 -25.09
C ALA A 248 18.31 5.08 -24.27
N GLU A 249 18.38 6.42 -24.08
CA GLU A 249 17.37 7.16 -23.32
C GLU A 249 15.99 7.08 -24.00
N ALA A 250 14.99 6.59 -23.27
CA ALA A 250 13.60 6.49 -23.72
C ALA A 250 12.68 6.34 -22.50
N MET A 251 11.36 6.39 -22.73
CA MET A 251 10.34 6.21 -21.69
C MET A 251 10.22 4.73 -21.29
N ARG A 252 10.94 4.33 -20.25
CA ARG A 252 11.01 2.95 -19.76
C ARG A 252 10.79 2.90 -18.25
N PRO A 253 9.57 2.65 -17.78
CA PRO A 253 9.29 2.63 -16.34
C PRO A 253 9.93 1.45 -15.60
N GLN A 254 10.32 0.38 -16.29
CA GLN A 254 10.87 -0.83 -15.67
C GLN A 254 11.86 -1.55 -16.59
N TRP A 255 12.92 -2.09 -15.99
CA TRP A 255 13.85 -3.01 -16.64
C TRP A 255 14.48 -3.96 -15.61
N ALA A 256 14.99 -5.09 -16.06
CA ALA A 256 15.82 -6.01 -15.29
C ALA A 256 16.75 -6.78 -16.21
N VAL A 257 17.96 -7.06 -15.74
CA VAL A 257 18.92 -7.93 -16.44
C VAL A 257 18.75 -9.36 -15.92
N THR A 258 18.69 -10.33 -16.81
CA THR A 258 18.64 -11.75 -16.47
C THR A 258 19.86 -12.16 -15.64
N ARG A 259 19.73 -13.19 -14.78
CA ARG A 259 20.80 -13.60 -13.87
C ARG A 259 22.09 -14.03 -14.61
N ASP A 260 21.97 -14.56 -15.82
CA ASP A 260 23.09 -14.91 -16.68
C ASP A 260 23.78 -13.70 -17.35
N GLY A 261 23.24 -12.50 -17.17
CA GLY A 261 23.75 -11.24 -17.71
C GLY A 261 23.60 -11.07 -19.22
N ARG A 262 22.93 -12.02 -19.90
CA ARG A 262 22.86 -12.03 -21.38
C ARG A 262 21.74 -11.17 -21.94
N THR A 263 20.65 -11.01 -21.19
CA THR A 263 19.44 -10.36 -21.69
C THR A 263 18.99 -9.28 -20.70
N ILE A 264 18.58 -8.13 -21.20
CA ILE A 264 17.80 -7.13 -20.45
C ILE A 264 16.35 -7.19 -20.91
N VAL A 265 15.44 -7.31 -19.96
CA VAL A 265 14.00 -7.25 -20.22
C VAL A 265 13.50 -5.87 -19.74
N TYR A 266 12.74 -5.19 -20.54
CA TYR A 266 12.24 -3.85 -20.21
C TYR A 266 10.83 -3.61 -20.72
N ALA A 267 10.09 -2.79 -19.99
CA ALA A 267 8.81 -2.25 -20.44
C ALA A 267 9.05 -0.97 -21.24
N ASP A 268 8.44 -0.87 -22.40
CA ASP A 268 8.54 0.27 -23.30
C ASP A 268 7.17 0.93 -23.44
N ASP A 269 7.08 2.24 -23.28
CA ASP A 269 5.83 2.98 -23.37
C ASP A 269 5.44 3.14 -24.86
N ILE A 270 4.33 2.54 -25.23
CA ILE A 270 3.78 2.56 -26.59
C ILE A 270 2.52 3.42 -26.72
N THR A 271 2.24 4.22 -25.69
CA THR A 271 1.02 5.04 -25.63
C THR A 271 1.02 6.09 -26.74
N ARG A 272 -0.03 6.15 -27.52
CA ARG A 272 -0.21 7.13 -28.60
C ARG A 272 -1.03 8.34 -28.17
N LYS A 273 -1.95 8.13 -27.21
CA LYS A 273 -2.80 9.17 -26.61
C LYS A 273 -3.21 8.77 -25.20
N THR A 274 -3.62 9.72 -24.37
CA THR A 274 -4.18 9.43 -23.05
C THR A 274 -5.31 8.40 -23.14
N ASP A 275 -5.21 7.35 -22.35
CA ASP A 275 -6.21 6.27 -22.27
C ASP A 275 -6.99 6.38 -20.95
N TYR A 276 -8.26 6.78 -21.04
CA TYR A 276 -9.15 6.92 -19.88
C TYR A 276 -9.60 5.58 -19.28
N ASP A 277 -9.36 4.46 -19.99
CA ASP A 277 -9.69 3.13 -19.49
C ASP A 277 -8.62 2.52 -18.57
N VAL A 278 -7.46 3.14 -18.49
CA VAL A 278 -6.32 2.70 -17.69
C VAL A 278 -5.97 3.76 -16.64
N ILE A 279 -5.81 3.36 -15.37
CA ILE A 279 -5.56 4.29 -14.25
C ILE A 279 -4.33 5.19 -14.45
N GLY A 280 -3.30 4.69 -15.10
CA GLY A 280 -2.09 5.47 -15.44
C GLY A 280 -2.17 6.20 -16.77
N GLY A 281 -3.23 5.99 -17.54
CA GLY A 281 -3.41 6.58 -18.88
C GLY A 281 -2.41 6.09 -19.92
N THR A 282 -1.63 5.03 -19.66
CA THR A 282 -0.53 4.56 -20.51
C THR A 282 -0.62 3.08 -20.84
N GLU A 283 -0.10 2.70 -21.99
CA GLU A 283 0.06 1.31 -22.43
C GLU A 283 1.54 1.00 -22.64
N GLN A 284 1.94 -0.23 -22.30
CA GLN A 284 3.33 -0.67 -22.37
C GLN A 284 3.43 -1.99 -23.12
N ARG A 285 4.54 -2.21 -23.81
CA ARG A 285 4.95 -3.52 -24.34
C ARG A 285 6.16 -4.03 -23.55
N LEU A 286 6.33 -5.34 -23.49
CA LEU A 286 7.50 -5.98 -22.86
C LEU A 286 8.45 -6.50 -23.92
N VAL A 287 9.71 -6.10 -23.82
CA VAL A 287 10.76 -6.42 -24.78
C VAL A 287 11.93 -7.08 -24.06
N ALA A 288 12.49 -8.11 -24.66
CA ALA A 288 13.79 -8.68 -24.30
C ALA A 288 14.83 -8.21 -25.32
N ARG A 289 16.00 -7.78 -24.85
CA ARG A 289 17.13 -7.37 -25.69
C ARG A 289 18.40 -8.07 -25.23
N GLU A 290 19.17 -8.60 -26.16
CA GLU A 290 20.50 -9.09 -25.85
C GLU A 290 21.41 -7.94 -25.44
N VAL A 291 22.11 -8.11 -24.30
CA VAL A 291 23.05 -7.10 -23.78
C VAL A 291 24.23 -6.90 -24.73
N VAL A 292 24.67 -7.98 -25.38
CA VAL A 292 25.70 -7.97 -26.44
C VAL A 292 25.00 -8.27 -27.76
N GLY A 293 25.30 -7.50 -28.80
CA GLY A 293 24.64 -7.67 -30.10
C GLY A 293 23.35 -6.88 -30.28
N GLY A 294 22.58 -6.67 -29.21
CA GLY A 294 21.42 -5.77 -29.21
C GLY A 294 20.16 -6.30 -29.92
N ALA A 295 20.10 -7.60 -30.24
CA ALA A 295 18.91 -8.20 -30.84
C ALA A 295 17.72 -8.12 -29.90
N GLU A 296 16.57 -7.68 -30.41
CA GLU A 296 15.35 -7.48 -29.64
C GLU A 296 14.26 -8.49 -30.01
N THR A 297 13.52 -8.93 -29.00
CA THR A 297 12.34 -9.80 -29.13
C THR A 297 11.21 -9.24 -28.28
N VAL A 298 10.04 -9.05 -28.88
CA VAL A 298 8.84 -8.64 -28.14
C VAL A 298 8.26 -9.85 -27.42
N ILE A 299 8.24 -9.80 -26.08
CA ILE A 299 7.63 -10.84 -25.23
C ILE A 299 6.11 -10.67 -25.21
N PHE A 300 5.64 -9.42 -24.97
CA PHE A 300 4.24 -9.03 -25.00
C PHE A 300 4.08 -7.72 -25.77
N PRO A 301 3.27 -7.69 -26.83
CA PRO A 301 3.01 -6.47 -27.61
C PRO A 301 2.22 -5.42 -26.81
N ALA A 302 1.45 -5.86 -25.80
CA ALA A 302 0.74 -5.01 -24.86
C ALA A 302 0.67 -5.72 -23.50
N LEU A 303 0.81 -4.95 -22.40
CA LEU A 303 0.75 -5.45 -21.02
C LEU A 303 -0.63 -5.29 -20.38
N ARG A 304 -1.58 -4.69 -21.06
CA ARG A 304 -2.94 -4.52 -20.54
C ARG A 304 -3.53 -5.87 -20.12
N ASN A 305 -4.06 -5.92 -18.88
CA ASN A 305 -4.68 -7.12 -18.30
C ASN A 305 -3.74 -8.35 -18.16
N ILE A 306 -2.42 -8.14 -18.26
CA ILE A 306 -1.43 -9.19 -18.00
C ILE A 306 -0.91 -9.05 -16.57
N ARG A 307 -1.09 -10.09 -15.75
CA ARG A 307 -0.41 -10.23 -14.47
C ARG A 307 0.77 -11.17 -14.64
N LEU A 308 1.97 -10.65 -14.42
CA LEU A 308 3.23 -11.32 -14.73
C LEU A 308 4.03 -11.60 -13.45
N VAL A 309 4.57 -12.81 -13.33
CA VAL A 309 5.48 -13.23 -12.24
C VAL A 309 6.71 -13.89 -12.85
N TRP A 310 7.88 -13.35 -12.48
CA TRP A 310 9.17 -13.82 -12.94
C TRP A 310 9.77 -14.87 -12.01
N ALA A 311 10.43 -15.87 -12.59
CA ALA A 311 11.37 -16.71 -11.86
C ALA A 311 12.65 -15.92 -11.52
N ARG A 312 13.43 -16.43 -10.58
CA ARG A 312 14.65 -15.77 -10.11
C ARG A 312 15.73 -15.61 -11.20
N ASP A 313 15.69 -16.46 -12.22
CA ASP A 313 16.60 -16.37 -13.36
C ASP A 313 16.34 -15.15 -14.26
N GLY A 314 15.15 -14.52 -14.12
CA GLY A 314 14.71 -13.42 -14.97
C GLY A 314 14.35 -13.85 -16.40
N ARG A 315 14.26 -15.15 -16.68
CA ARG A 315 13.94 -15.72 -18.00
C ARG A 315 12.59 -16.43 -18.02
N ARG A 316 12.37 -17.35 -17.08
CA ARG A 316 11.07 -18.02 -16.95
C ARG A 316 10.05 -17.05 -16.36
N HIS A 317 8.85 -17.06 -16.90
CA HIS A 317 7.77 -16.23 -16.44
C HIS A 317 6.43 -16.95 -16.51
N ALA A 318 5.54 -16.61 -15.56
CA ALA A 318 4.15 -17.03 -15.55
C ALA A 318 3.26 -15.80 -15.68
N TYR A 319 2.16 -15.91 -16.41
CA TYR A 319 1.26 -14.79 -16.62
C TYR A 319 -0.19 -15.23 -16.81
N THR A 320 -1.12 -14.32 -16.46
CA THR A 320 -2.53 -14.50 -16.81
C THR A 320 -2.89 -13.65 -18.01
N ARG A 321 -3.65 -14.24 -18.92
CA ARG A 321 -4.27 -13.56 -20.04
C ARG A 321 -5.62 -14.22 -20.34
N ASP A 322 -6.66 -13.44 -20.50
CA ASP A 322 -8.04 -13.93 -20.81
C ASP A 322 -8.52 -15.01 -19.82
N ASP A 323 -8.25 -14.81 -18.51
CA ASP A 323 -8.56 -15.75 -17.41
C ASP A 323 -7.80 -17.09 -17.48
N GLN A 324 -6.82 -17.23 -18.37
CA GLN A 324 -5.96 -18.40 -18.49
C GLN A 324 -4.58 -18.14 -17.91
N LEU A 325 -3.96 -19.16 -17.32
CA LEU A 325 -2.61 -19.12 -16.76
C LEU A 325 -1.63 -19.79 -17.74
N TRP A 326 -0.58 -19.08 -18.08
CA TRP A 326 0.45 -19.48 -19.03
C TRP A 326 1.85 -19.38 -18.42
N VAL A 327 2.77 -20.17 -18.94
CA VAL A 327 4.20 -20.02 -18.68
C VAL A 327 4.97 -19.90 -19.99
N GLY A 328 6.12 -19.22 -19.93
CA GLY A 328 7.03 -19.03 -21.04
C GLY A 328 8.45 -18.76 -20.58
N THR A 329 9.37 -18.76 -21.54
CA THR A 329 10.78 -18.42 -21.34
C THR A 329 11.19 -17.32 -22.31
N VAL A 330 11.99 -16.36 -21.84
CA VAL A 330 12.56 -15.30 -22.68
C VAL A 330 13.41 -15.91 -23.79
N GLY A 331 13.17 -15.48 -25.02
CA GLY A 331 13.85 -16.01 -26.21
C GLY A 331 13.19 -17.26 -26.83
N ASP A 332 12.18 -17.84 -26.17
CA ASP A 332 11.39 -18.93 -26.71
C ASP A 332 10.00 -18.40 -27.15
N SER A 333 9.53 -18.78 -28.31
CA SER A 333 8.17 -18.46 -28.77
C SER A 333 7.10 -19.39 -28.19
N ALA A 334 7.51 -20.58 -27.71
CA ALA A 334 6.59 -21.55 -27.11
C ALA A 334 6.00 -21.01 -25.79
N ARG A 335 4.72 -21.22 -25.63
CA ARG A 335 3.97 -20.88 -24.40
C ARG A 335 3.15 -22.09 -23.99
N THR A 336 3.24 -22.47 -22.73
CA THR A 336 2.47 -23.59 -22.18
C THR A 336 1.33 -23.07 -21.33
N ARG A 337 0.11 -23.47 -21.63
CA ARG A 337 -1.06 -23.17 -20.81
C ARG A 337 -1.12 -24.18 -19.65
N LEU A 338 -1.16 -23.69 -18.42
CA LEU A 338 -1.22 -24.52 -17.20
C LEU A 338 -2.65 -24.68 -16.67
N ALA A 339 -3.49 -23.64 -16.84
CA ALA A 339 -4.85 -23.64 -16.32
C ALA A 339 -5.75 -22.65 -17.08
N GLY A 340 -7.05 -22.75 -16.87
CA GLY A 340 -8.05 -21.87 -17.46
C GLY A 340 -9.11 -22.65 -18.23
N ASP A 341 -10.35 -22.17 -18.13
CA ASP A 341 -11.49 -22.76 -18.82
C ASP A 341 -11.44 -22.43 -20.33
N THR A 342 -11.67 -23.46 -21.15
CA THR A 342 -11.79 -23.31 -22.61
C THR A 342 -13.23 -23.38 -23.09
N THR A 343 -14.18 -23.58 -22.20
CA THR A 343 -15.61 -23.66 -22.55
C THR A 343 -16.13 -22.29 -23.00
N ALA A 344 -17.12 -22.32 -23.87
CA ALA A 344 -17.69 -21.12 -24.46
C ALA A 344 -18.19 -20.16 -23.35
N ARG A 345 -17.79 -18.91 -23.40
CA ARG A 345 -18.21 -17.84 -22.46
C ARG A 345 -19.74 -17.61 -22.43
N GLY A 346 -20.48 -18.21 -23.37
CA GLY A 346 -21.93 -18.08 -23.47
C GLY A 346 -22.74 -18.85 -22.41
N ASP A 347 -22.14 -19.85 -21.74
CA ASP A 347 -22.85 -20.56 -20.66
C ASP A 347 -22.82 -19.73 -19.37
N THR A 348 -23.98 -19.22 -19.00
CA THR A 348 -24.20 -18.36 -17.80
C THR A 348 -24.81 -19.11 -16.63
N THR A 349 -24.89 -20.47 -16.64
CA THR A 349 -25.36 -21.26 -15.52
C THR A 349 -24.48 -21.06 -14.29
N ALA A 350 -25.05 -21.31 -13.10
CA ALA A 350 -24.31 -21.19 -11.83
C ALA A 350 -23.13 -22.17 -11.79
N ASP A 351 -23.31 -23.39 -12.31
CA ASP A 351 -22.26 -24.41 -12.35
C ASP A 351 -21.12 -24.05 -13.27
N ALA A 352 -21.42 -23.50 -14.46
CA ALA A 352 -20.41 -23.02 -15.41
C ALA A 352 -19.63 -21.82 -14.83
N ARG A 353 -20.30 -20.90 -14.14
CA ARG A 353 -19.62 -19.77 -13.44
C ARG A 353 -18.73 -20.29 -12.31
N ALA A 354 -19.21 -21.22 -11.49
CA ALA A 354 -18.42 -21.81 -10.41
C ALA A 354 -17.20 -22.58 -10.96
N HIS A 355 -17.39 -23.31 -12.09
CA HIS A 355 -16.28 -23.99 -12.77
C HIS A 355 -15.24 -22.99 -13.26
N ARG A 356 -15.64 -21.94 -13.98
CA ARG A 356 -14.70 -20.88 -14.45
C ARG A 356 -13.95 -20.24 -13.29
N GLN A 357 -14.60 -19.97 -12.15
CA GLN A 357 -13.92 -19.43 -10.98
C GLN A 357 -12.87 -20.38 -10.40
N ARG A 358 -13.14 -21.69 -10.36
CA ARG A 358 -12.16 -22.70 -9.93
C ARG A 358 -10.99 -22.85 -10.88
N GLU A 359 -11.24 -22.71 -12.18
CA GLU A 359 -10.20 -22.81 -13.21
C GLU A 359 -9.37 -21.49 -13.38
N ARG A 360 -9.82 -20.40 -12.79
CA ARG A 360 -9.13 -19.10 -12.86
C ARG A 360 -8.01 -19.03 -11.84
N PHE A 361 -6.80 -19.32 -12.27
CA PHE A 361 -5.60 -19.24 -11.45
C PHE A 361 -4.86 -17.92 -11.63
N THR A 362 -4.32 -17.40 -10.54
CA THR A 362 -3.45 -16.22 -10.50
C THR A 362 -2.06 -16.66 -10.04
N PRO A 363 -0.98 -16.38 -10.78
CA PRO A 363 0.37 -16.75 -10.38
C PRO A 363 0.80 -15.93 -9.15
N VAL A 364 1.44 -16.60 -8.18
CA VAL A 364 1.91 -15.99 -6.92
C VAL A 364 3.43 -15.91 -6.90
N SER A 365 4.13 -17.03 -7.13
CA SER A 365 5.60 -17.09 -7.10
C SER A 365 6.11 -18.34 -7.80
N TRP A 366 7.30 -18.25 -8.37
CA TRP A 366 8.07 -19.43 -8.73
C TRP A 366 8.72 -20.05 -7.48
N ILE A 367 8.71 -21.35 -7.42
CA ILE A 367 9.42 -22.13 -6.42
C ILE A 367 10.64 -22.73 -7.13
N GLU A 368 11.79 -22.25 -6.73
CA GLU A 368 13.05 -22.72 -7.27
C GLU A 368 13.51 -24.00 -6.54
N GLY A 369 14.51 -24.69 -7.08
CA GLY A 369 15.09 -25.90 -6.52
C GLY A 369 15.11 -27.06 -7.52
N ASP A 370 15.33 -28.29 -7.03
CA ASP A 370 15.54 -29.49 -7.88
C ASP A 370 14.29 -29.84 -8.71
N ALA A 371 13.12 -29.49 -8.22
CA ALA A 371 11.84 -29.66 -8.93
C ALA A 371 11.10 -28.33 -8.97
N PRO A 372 11.42 -27.44 -9.93
CA PRO A 372 10.76 -26.14 -10.04
C PRO A 372 9.26 -26.27 -10.18
N ALA A 373 8.51 -25.36 -9.55
CA ALA A 373 7.05 -25.32 -9.64
C ALA A 373 6.55 -23.87 -9.63
N LEU A 374 5.30 -23.68 -10.04
CA LEU A 374 4.61 -22.41 -9.92
C LEU A 374 3.61 -22.49 -8.77
N LEU A 375 3.75 -21.62 -7.79
CA LEU A 375 2.70 -21.36 -6.79
C LEU A 375 1.67 -20.42 -7.41
N ALA A 376 0.41 -20.83 -7.41
CA ALA A 376 -0.70 -20.03 -7.91
C ALA A 376 -1.89 -20.12 -6.97
N SER A 377 -2.81 -19.15 -7.04
CA SER A 377 -4.02 -19.10 -6.23
C SER A 377 -5.28 -19.11 -7.10
N ASN A 378 -6.33 -19.72 -6.57
CA ASN A 378 -7.70 -19.61 -7.08
C ASN A 378 -8.69 -19.43 -5.92
N VAL A 379 -10.01 -19.55 -6.19
CA VAL A 379 -11.05 -19.41 -5.17
C VAL A 379 -11.02 -20.48 -4.08
N GLU A 380 -10.32 -21.60 -4.27
CA GLU A 380 -10.23 -22.70 -3.30
C GLU A 380 -8.98 -22.61 -2.40
N GLY A 381 -7.92 -21.90 -2.85
CA GLY A 381 -6.68 -21.74 -2.09
C GLY A 381 -5.42 -21.59 -2.93
N LEU A 382 -4.31 -22.04 -2.36
CA LEU A 382 -2.97 -21.99 -2.93
C LEU A 382 -2.56 -23.37 -3.47
N TRP A 383 -2.08 -23.39 -4.70
CA TRP A 383 -1.78 -24.58 -5.45
C TRP A 383 -0.34 -24.57 -5.96
N LEU A 384 0.30 -25.72 -5.99
CA LEU A 384 1.50 -25.95 -6.78
C LEU A 384 1.12 -26.52 -8.14
N LEU A 385 1.65 -25.89 -9.19
CA LEU A 385 1.50 -26.32 -10.57
C LEU A 385 2.86 -26.74 -11.12
N ASP A 386 2.91 -27.88 -11.78
CA ASP A 386 4.07 -28.30 -12.53
C ASP A 386 4.12 -27.50 -13.86
N PRO A 387 5.17 -26.72 -14.13
CA PRO A 387 5.22 -25.84 -15.29
C PRO A 387 5.34 -26.60 -16.63
N ALA A 388 5.74 -27.89 -16.63
CA ALA A 388 5.87 -28.70 -17.82
C ALA A 388 4.59 -29.45 -18.16
N THR A 389 3.91 -30.00 -17.15
CA THR A 389 2.75 -30.91 -17.37
C THR A 389 1.40 -30.25 -17.03
N GLY A 390 1.40 -29.14 -16.28
CA GLY A 390 0.19 -28.53 -15.74
C GLY A 390 -0.43 -29.32 -14.57
N ALA A 391 0.20 -30.40 -14.12
CA ALA A 391 -0.26 -31.14 -12.95
C ALA A 391 -0.32 -30.21 -11.72
N ARG A 392 -1.40 -30.29 -10.95
CA ARG A 392 -1.68 -29.35 -9.86
C ARG A 392 -2.04 -30.05 -8.57
N ARG A 393 -1.61 -29.46 -7.45
CA ARG A 393 -1.84 -29.98 -6.11
C ARG A 393 -2.16 -28.85 -5.15
N LEU A 394 -3.28 -28.95 -4.43
CA LEU A 394 -3.67 -27.98 -3.41
C LEU A 394 -2.70 -28.08 -2.22
N VAL A 395 -2.03 -26.96 -1.93
CA VAL A 395 -1.03 -26.84 -0.84
C VAL A 395 -1.69 -26.35 0.43
N LEU A 396 -2.53 -25.33 0.30
CA LEU A 396 -3.14 -24.68 1.45
C LEU A 396 -4.54 -24.16 1.06
N ARG A 397 -5.55 -24.61 1.80
CA ARG A 397 -6.89 -24.09 1.64
C ARG A 397 -6.99 -22.74 2.35
N ALA A 398 -7.15 -21.68 1.60
CA ALA A 398 -7.25 -20.32 2.10
C ALA A 398 -8.25 -19.57 1.23
N VAL A 399 -9.49 -19.42 1.69
CA VAL A 399 -10.58 -18.84 0.88
C VAL A 399 -11.05 -17.56 1.53
N ASP A 400 -10.99 -16.45 0.79
CA ASP A 400 -11.37 -15.13 1.31
C ASP A 400 -12.84 -15.03 1.72
N SER A 401 -13.73 -15.76 1.05
CA SER A 401 -15.17 -15.75 1.34
C SER A 401 -15.58 -16.48 2.61
N LEU A 402 -14.72 -17.36 3.16
CA LEU A 402 -15.04 -18.14 4.36
C LEU A 402 -14.33 -17.56 5.59
N PRO A 403 -15.06 -17.05 6.60
CA PRO A 403 -14.47 -16.47 7.82
C PRO A 403 -13.69 -17.49 8.66
N THR A 404 -14.01 -18.77 8.55
CA THR A 404 -13.35 -19.87 9.28
C THR A 404 -11.96 -20.20 8.74
N LEU A 405 -11.64 -19.81 7.50
CA LEU A 405 -10.34 -20.04 6.90
C LEU A 405 -9.49 -18.75 6.94
N PRO A 406 -8.20 -18.84 7.31
CA PRO A 406 -7.33 -17.68 7.39
C PRO A 406 -7.03 -17.08 6.01
N ARG A 407 -6.61 -15.81 5.98
CA ARG A 407 -5.89 -15.26 4.84
C ARG A 407 -4.46 -15.79 4.87
N ALA A 408 -3.96 -16.25 3.73
CA ALA A 408 -2.61 -16.75 3.60
C ALA A 408 -1.78 -15.84 2.70
N GLN A 409 -0.57 -15.53 3.15
CA GLN A 409 0.45 -14.82 2.38
C GLN A 409 1.67 -15.72 2.23
N PHE A 410 2.15 -15.93 1.02
CA PHE A 410 3.40 -16.62 0.79
C PHE A 410 4.57 -15.77 1.27
N VAL A 411 5.43 -16.35 2.11
CA VAL A 411 6.64 -15.70 2.65
C VAL A 411 7.86 -16.08 1.83
N GLY A 412 8.02 -17.34 1.51
CA GLY A 412 9.15 -17.81 0.71
C GLY A 412 9.25 -19.33 0.65
N ALA A 413 10.14 -19.82 -0.21
CA ALA A 413 10.52 -21.22 -0.29
C ALA A 413 11.91 -21.41 0.36
N VAL A 414 12.06 -22.47 1.14
CA VAL A 414 13.27 -22.81 1.89
C VAL A 414 13.66 -24.27 1.65
N ALA A 415 14.80 -24.69 2.16
CA ALA A 415 15.30 -26.06 1.95
C ALA A 415 15.28 -26.47 0.46
N ASN A 416 15.88 -25.65 -0.40
CA ASN A 416 15.91 -25.85 -1.85
C ASN A 416 14.53 -26.10 -2.49
N GLY A 417 13.51 -25.32 -2.03
CA GLY A 417 12.14 -25.42 -2.53
C GLY A 417 11.32 -26.59 -1.98
N GLN A 418 11.86 -27.38 -1.07
CA GLN A 418 11.14 -28.53 -0.47
C GLN A 418 10.14 -28.10 0.62
N GLN A 419 10.31 -26.92 1.18
CA GLN A 419 9.44 -26.36 2.21
C GLN A 419 8.97 -24.96 1.82
N LEU A 420 7.72 -24.68 2.10
CA LEU A 420 7.08 -23.39 1.81
C LEU A 420 6.66 -22.72 3.11
N LEU A 421 7.00 -21.45 3.28
CA LEU A 421 6.60 -20.66 4.43
C LEU A 421 5.43 -19.76 4.04
N PHE A 422 4.43 -19.73 4.92
CA PHE A 422 3.27 -18.85 4.79
C PHE A 422 3.03 -18.09 6.10
N SER A 423 2.56 -16.87 5.98
CA SER A 423 1.92 -16.13 7.07
C SER A 423 0.43 -16.32 6.96
N LEU A 424 -0.20 -16.85 8.01
CA LEU A 424 -1.64 -16.98 8.13
C LEU A 424 -2.19 -15.88 9.04
N GLN A 425 -3.31 -15.28 8.66
CA GLN A 425 -4.00 -14.26 9.44
C GLN A 425 -5.46 -14.66 9.64
N SER A 426 -5.92 -14.68 10.88
CA SER A 426 -7.35 -14.81 11.18
C SER A 426 -8.14 -13.63 10.59
N LYS A 427 -9.37 -13.89 10.15
CA LYS A 427 -10.29 -12.86 9.65
C LYS A 427 -11.23 -12.31 10.73
N THR A 428 -11.20 -12.90 11.92
CA THR A 428 -12.10 -12.56 13.02
C THR A 428 -11.39 -12.18 14.31
N ALA A 429 -10.05 -12.26 14.33
CA ALA A 429 -9.22 -11.95 15.50
C ALA A 429 -7.83 -11.50 15.08
N TRP A 430 -7.15 -10.77 15.96
CA TRP A 430 -5.73 -10.39 15.77
C TRP A 430 -4.83 -11.57 16.13
N GLN A 431 -4.92 -12.60 15.35
CA GLN A 431 -4.09 -13.79 15.47
C GLN A 431 -3.41 -14.07 14.15
N ARG A 432 -2.12 -14.35 14.22
CA ARG A 432 -1.27 -14.67 13.10
C ARG A 432 -0.44 -15.91 13.42
N ALA A 433 -0.08 -16.64 12.38
CA ALA A 433 0.84 -17.76 12.50
C ALA A 433 1.80 -17.74 11.30
N ILE A 434 3.05 -18.08 11.56
CA ILE A 434 3.98 -18.48 10.51
C ILE A 434 3.92 -20.01 10.46
N VAL A 435 3.59 -20.54 9.31
CA VAL A 435 3.50 -21.97 9.09
C VAL A 435 4.46 -22.42 8.01
N ARG A 436 4.93 -23.65 8.14
CA ARG A 436 5.71 -24.35 7.15
C ARG A 436 4.88 -25.45 6.55
N VAL A 437 4.86 -25.52 5.23
CA VAL A 437 4.24 -26.64 4.51
C VAL A 437 5.35 -27.46 3.88
N ASP A 438 5.45 -28.74 4.23
CA ASP A 438 6.31 -29.69 3.56
C ASP A 438 5.72 -30.03 2.19
N ARG A 439 6.51 -29.86 1.15
CA ARG A 439 6.04 -29.94 -0.23
C ARG A 439 5.67 -31.38 -0.65
N ALA A 440 6.35 -32.38 -0.09
CA ALA A 440 6.11 -33.77 -0.44
C ALA A 440 4.85 -34.34 0.24
N SER A 441 4.74 -34.16 1.55
CA SER A 441 3.65 -34.71 2.38
C SER A 441 2.47 -33.77 2.51
N LEU A 442 2.60 -32.49 2.20
CA LEU A 442 1.65 -31.40 2.48
C LEU A 442 1.35 -31.22 3.98
N ARG A 443 2.20 -31.73 4.84
CA ARG A 443 2.09 -31.50 6.29
C ARG A 443 2.32 -30.03 6.59
N VAL A 444 1.44 -29.47 7.40
CA VAL A 444 1.52 -28.07 7.87
C VAL A 444 1.99 -28.06 9.32
N ASP A 445 3.11 -27.41 9.57
CA ASP A 445 3.65 -27.20 10.91
C ASP A 445 3.54 -25.72 11.28
N THR A 446 2.92 -25.40 12.42
CA THR A 446 2.95 -24.03 12.97
C THR A 446 4.30 -23.80 13.64
N LEU A 447 5.04 -22.80 13.15
CA LEU A 447 6.37 -22.46 13.64
C LEU A 447 6.33 -21.34 14.70
N LEU A 448 5.44 -20.34 14.48
CA LEU A 448 5.30 -19.18 15.34
C LEU A 448 3.83 -18.76 15.36
N ALA A 449 3.31 -18.40 16.54
CA ALA A 449 2.04 -17.71 16.71
C ALA A 449 2.28 -16.33 17.31
N ASP A 450 1.60 -15.29 16.78
CA ASP A 450 1.78 -13.90 17.21
C ASP A 450 0.44 -13.14 17.12
N SER A 451 0.24 -12.16 18.01
CA SER A 451 -0.91 -11.25 17.97
C SER A 451 -0.59 -9.89 17.34
N ARG A 452 0.70 -9.57 17.16
CA ARG A 452 1.12 -8.33 16.51
C ARG A 452 0.71 -8.31 15.04
N ASN A 453 0.56 -7.12 14.50
CA ASN A 453 0.41 -6.96 13.05
C ASN A 453 1.76 -7.19 12.37
N LEU A 454 1.99 -8.41 11.85
CA LEU A 454 3.16 -8.76 11.05
C LEU A 454 2.83 -8.55 9.56
N ALA A 455 3.66 -7.77 8.87
CA ALA A 455 3.44 -7.39 7.47
C ALA A 455 4.76 -7.26 6.71
N GLN A 456 4.69 -7.11 5.38
CA GLN A 456 5.84 -6.78 4.52
C GLN A 456 7.00 -7.78 4.66
N PHE A 457 6.71 -9.07 4.44
CA PHE A 457 7.74 -10.09 4.44
C PHE A 457 8.68 -9.97 3.24
N THR A 458 9.99 -10.03 3.50
CA THR A 458 11.04 -10.08 2.47
C THR A 458 11.98 -11.23 2.80
N MET A 459 12.02 -12.25 1.93
CA MET A 459 12.89 -13.41 2.07
C MET A 459 14.25 -13.16 1.42
N SER A 460 15.34 -13.57 2.07
CA SER A 460 16.67 -13.60 1.47
C SER A 460 16.73 -14.58 0.30
N ALA A 461 17.68 -14.35 -0.59
CA ALA A 461 17.80 -15.14 -1.80
C ALA A 461 18.12 -16.61 -1.55
N ASP A 462 18.83 -16.92 -0.47
CA ASP A 462 19.14 -18.28 -0.01
C ASP A 462 18.04 -18.92 0.84
N GLY A 463 16.99 -18.17 1.18
CA GLY A 463 15.89 -18.61 2.02
C GLY A 463 16.22 -18.71 3.51
N SER A 464 17.39 -18.28 3.97
CA SER A 464 17.81 -18.43 5.38
C SER A 464 17.15 -17.44 6.33
N THR A 465 16.71 -16.30 5.83
CA THR A 465 16.23 -15.17 6.64
C THR A 465 15.02 -14.49 5.97
N ALA A 466 13.96 -14.29 6.74
CA ALA A 466 12.85 -13.41 6.36
C ALA A 466 12.87 -12.15 7.22
N ILE A 467 12.83 -10.99 6.61
CA ILE A 467 12.60 -9.70 7.28
C ILE A 467 11.11 -9.44 7.32
N VAL A 468 10.61 -8.95 8.45
CA VAL A 468 9.20 -8.64 8.63
C VAL A 468 9.02 -7.35 9.43
N SER A 469 8.04 -6.54 9.05
CA SER A 469 7.58 -5.40 9.85
C SER A 469 6.58 -5.86 10.89
N GLY A 470 6.72 -5.45 12.14
CA GLY A 470 5.82 -5.82 13.22
C GLY A 470 5.50 -4.65 14.15
N GLY A 471 4.22 -4.45 14.46
CA GLY A 471 3.74 -3.38 15.33
C GLY A 471 2.31 -3.64 15.81
N ASP A 472 1.77 -2.69 16.60
CA ASP A 472 0.41 -2.70 17.11
C ASP A 472 -0.13 -1.26 17.24
N GLY A 473 -1.33 -1.08 17.78
CA GLY A 473 -1.96 0.24 17.93
C GLY A 473 -1.17 1.23 18.81
N ASN A 474 -0.26 0.74 19.66
CA ASN A 474 0.55 1.54 20.56
C ASN A 474 2.02 1.63 20.13
N ARG A 475 2.43 0.86 19.13
CA ARG A 475 3.81 0.80 18.65
C ARG A 475 3.86 0.87 17.14
N PRO A 476 4.47 1.93 16.57
CA PRO A 476 4.81 1.96 15.16
C PRO A 476 5.60 0.72 14.76
N PHE A 477 5.55 0.39 13.48
CA PHE A 477 6.28 -0.77 12.98
C PHE A 477 7.78 -0.68 13.25
N ASP A 478 8.29 -1.72 13.89
CA ASP A 478 9.70 -2.07 13.93
C ASP A 478 10.01 -3.21 12.94
N LEU A 479 11.29 -3.41 12.64
CA LEU A 479 11.75 -4.50 11.81
C LEU A 479 12.24 -5.67 12.68
N TRP A 480 11.93 -6.86 12.22
CA TRP A 480 12.29 -8.13 12.85
C TRP A 480 12.87 -9.06 11.82
N ALA A 481 13.76 -9.95 12.23
CA ALA A 481 14.24 -11.05 11.43
C ALA A 481 13.70 -12.38 11.94
N LEU A 482 13.37 -13.25 11.01
CA LEU A 482 12.95 -14.62 11.24
C LEU A 482 13.97 -15.53 10.56
N HIS A 483 14.84 -16.16 11.36
CA HIS A 483 15.89 -17.07 10.88
C HIS A 483 15.45 -18.53 10.96
N ALA A 484 16.04 -19.40 10.14
CA ALA A 484 15.87 -20.84 10.30
C ALA A 484 16.21 -21.26 11.75
N PRO A 485 15.37 -22.08 12.43
CA PRO A 485 14.20 -22.83 11.94
C PRO A 485 12.86 -22.03 11.91
N TYR A 486 12.87 -20.70 11.97
CA TYR A 486 11.74 -19.77 11.84
C TYR A 486 10.73 -19.80 13.01
N THR A 487 11.21 -20.13 14.20
CA THR A 487 10.39 -20.29 15.41
C THR A 487 10.41 -19.08 16.35
N ALA A 488 11.28 -18.10 16.09
CA ALA A 488 11.42 -16.91 16.90
C ALA A 488 11.77 -15.68 16.06
N LEU A 489 11.31 -14.52 16.50
CA LEU A 489 11.60 -13.23 15.91
C LEU A 489 12.73 -12.54 16.65
N THR A 490 13.79 -12.18 15.92
CA THR A 490 14.87 -11.31 16.40
C THR A 490 14.54 -9.86 16.09
N ARG A 491 14.48 -9.00 17.10
CA ARG A 491 14.19 -7.57 16.89
C ARG A 491 15.40 -6.87 16.29
N LEU A 492 15.23 -6.24 15.13
CA LEU A 492 16.28 -5.49 14.43
C LEU A 492 16.26 -4.00 14.73
N THR A 493 15.09 -3.44 15.06
CA THR A 493 14.95 -2.03 15.37
C THR A 493 14.15 -1.83 16.66
N ASP A 494 14.52 -0.80 17.40
CA ASP A 494 13.76 -0.16 18.46
C ASP A 494 13.74 1.33 18.13
N ALA A 495 12.82 1.71 17.22
CA ALA A 495 12.86 3.04 16.63
C ALA A 495 12.26 4.09 17.55
N ASN A 496 11.31 3.71 18.41
CA ASN A 496 10.52 4.62 19.22
C ASN A 496 10.51 4.25 20.73
N PRO A 497 11.66 4.10 21.39
CA PRO A 497 11.70 3.68 22.81
C PRO A 497 11.04 4.70 23.75
N THR A 498 11.00 5.98 23.39
CA THR A 498 10.35 7.03 24.16
C THR A 498 8.84 6.87 24.26
N LEU A 499 8.18 6.20 23.32
CA LEU A 499 6.75 5.92 23.43
C LEU A 499 6.42 4.99 24.59
N ALA A 500 7.34 4.14 25.02
CA ALA A 500 7.17 3.29 26.20
C ALA A 500 7.06 4.09 27.52
N THR A 501 7.50 5.35 27.52
CA THR A 501 7.39 6.27 28.68
C THR A 501 6.12 7.10 28.65
N ARG A 502 5.27 6.94 27.64
CA ARG A 502 4.00 7.65 27.48
C ARG A 502 2.83 6.82 27.97
N ALA A 503 1.84 7.50 28.54
CA ALA A 503 0.57 6.88 28.92
C ALA A 503 -0.27 6.63 27.67
N LEU A 504 -0.04 5.51 27.00
CA LEU A 504 -0.84 5.02 25.88
C LEU A 504 -1.95 4.10 26.39
N GLY A 505 -3.10 4.15 25.73
CA GLY A 505 -4.20 3.27 26.03
C GLY A 505 -4.08 1.90 25.34
N ARG A 506 -5.08 1.06 25.45
CA ARG A 506 -5.13 -0.23 24.76
C ARG A 506 -5.97 -0.14 23.48
N THR A 507 -5.73 -1.05 22.57
CA THR A 507 -6.57 -1.27 21.38
C THR A 507 -7.39 -2.55 21.52
N GLU A 508 -8.50 -2.62 20.81
CA GLU A 508 -9.39 -3.79 20.80
C GLU A 508 -10.09 -3.92 19.45
N LEU A 509 -10.23 -5.15 18.97
CA LEU A 509 -11.03 -5.46 17.79
C LEU A 509 -12.50 -5.47 18.17
N LEU A 510 -13.28 -4.56 17.60
CA LEU A 510 -14.73 -4.49 17.74
C LEU A 510 -15.38 -5.33 16.64
N SER A 511 -16.35 -6.18 16.98
CA SER A 511 -17.24 -6.82 16.02
C SER A 511 -18.66 -6.31 16.20
N TYR A 512 -19.34 -5.98 15.10
CA TYR A 512 -20.71 -5.48 15.09
C TYR A 512 -21.45 -5.91 13.82
N LEU A 513 -22.77 -5.81 13.83
CA LEU A 513 -23.61 -6.02 12.65
C LEU A 513 -23.92 -4.65 12.04
N ASP A 514 -23.73 -4.51 10.72
CA ASP A 514 -24.19 -3.33 9.99
C ASP A 514 -25.72 -3.31 9.87
N ALA A 515 -26.28 -2.27 9.26
CA ALA A 515 -27.73 -2.15 9.09
C ALA A 515 -28.34 -3.24 8.19
N ASP A 516 -27.52 -3.93 7.38
CA ASP A 516 -27.93 -5.04 6.52
C ASP A 516 -27.74 -6.42 7.21
N GLY A 517 -27.34 -6.43 8.49
CA GLY A 517 -27.08 -7.66 9.26
C GLY A 517 -25.77 -8.35 8.91
N ARG A 518 -24.84 -7.69 8.23
CA ARG A 518 -23.54 -8.24 7.87
C ARG A 518 -22.56 -8.00 9.02
N THR A 519 -21.74 -9.00 9.34
CA THR A 519 -20.67 -8.82 10.33
C THR A 519 -19.57 -7.95 9.80
N GLU A 520 -19.29 -6.85 10.50
CA GLU A 520 -18.22 -5.92 10.27
C GLU A 520 -17.29 -5.84 11.48
N PHE A 521 -16.10 -5.32 11.25
CA PHE A 521 -15.10 -5.16 12.29
C PHE A 521 -14.65 -3.68 12.36
N GLY A 522 -14.02 -3.33 13.46
CA GLY A 522 -13.38 -2.02 13.64
C GLY A 522 -12.35 -2.09 14.75
N VAL A 523 -11.50 -1.07 14.81
CA VAL A 523 -10.48 -0.94 15.84
C VAL A 523 -10.92 0.14 16.82
N VAL A 524 -10.98 -0.21 18.10
CA VAL A 524 -11.25 0.74 19.18
C VAL A 524 -9.93 1.04 19.88
N HIS A 525 -9.59 2.30 20.00
CA HIS A 525 -8.49 2.81 20.81
C HIS A 525 -9.07 3.43 22.08
N TYR A 526 -8.73 2.88 23.23
CA TYR A 526 -9.16 3.39 24.52
C TYR A 526 -8.12 4.37 25.10
N PRO A 527 -8.54 5.43 25.81
CA PRO A 527 -7.60 6.31 26.51
C PRO A 527 -6.88 5.57 27.65
N ALA A 528 -5.71 6.02 28.03
CA ALA A 528 -5.05 5.54 29.23
C ALA A 528 -5.95 5.73 30.45
N GLY A 529 -6.02 4.71 31.33
CA GLY A 529 -6.90 4.74 32.50
C GLY A 529 -8.40 4.58 32.18
N PHE A 530 -8.73 4.05 31.00
CA PHE A 530 -10.13 3.74 30.64
C PHE A 530 -10.82 2.88 31.72
N ALA A 531 -12.00 3.30 32.18
CA ALA A 531 -12.82 2.58 33.14
C ALA A 531 -14.16 2.14 32.51
N LYS A 532 -14.51 0.85 32.64
CA LYS A 532 -15.81 0.34 32.24
C LYS A 532 -16.94 1.02 33.03
N GLY A 533 -18.11 1.20 32.36
CA GLY A 533 -19.29 1.79 33.00
C GLY A 533 -19.29 3.31 33.05
N ARG A 534 -18.27 3.96 32.51
CA ARG A 534 -18.21 5.42 32.32
C ARG A 534 -18.20 5.69 30.83
N PRO A 535 -19.28 6.29 30.25
CA PRO A 535 -19.29 6.65 28.85
C PRO A 535 -18.32 7.81 28.53
N TYR A 536 -17.58 7.66 27.43
CA TYR A 536 -16.58 8.63 26.97
C TYR A 536 -17.04 9.40 25.75
N PRO A 537 -16.60 10.66 25.56
CA PRO A 537 -16.71 11.31 24.25
C PRO A 537 -15.93 10.46 23.25
N THR A 538 -16.59 10.17 22.12
CA THR A 538 -16.08 9.15 21.17
C THR A 538 -15.94 9.76 19.79
N ILE A 539 -14.78 9.57 19.14
CA ILE A 539 -14.48 10.09 17.82
C ILE A 539 -14.33 8.91 16.85
N PHE A 540 -15.05 8.98 15.73
CA PHE A 540 -14.99 8.00 14.66
C PHE A 540 -14.05 8.53 13.57
N ILE A 541 -12.94 7.82 13.33
CA ILE A 541 -12.06 8.05 12.17
C ILE A 541 -12.54 7.10 11.07
N ILE A 542 -13.10 7.66 9.99
CA ILE A 542 -13.76 6.85 8.98
C ILE A 542 -13.00 6.84 7.64
N TYR A 543 -13.03 5.69 6.98
CA TYR A 543 -12.45 5.47 5.65
C TYR A 543 -13.18 4.31 4.96
N GLU A 544 -12.55 3.14 4.79
CA GLU A 544 -13.10 1.94 4.16
C GLU A 544 -13.06 0.73 5.10
N ASP A 545 -11.87 0.19 5.35
CA ASP A 545 -11.64 -1.02 6.13
C ASP A 545 -10.57 -0.80 7.21
N PHE A 546 -10.90 -1.18 8.43
CA PHE A 546 -10.05 -1.08 9.61
C PHE A 546 -10.11 -2.37 10.44
N PHE A 547 -9.31 -3.33 10.07
CA PHE A 547 -9.22 -4.59 10.82
C PHE A 547 -7.90 -4.70 11.59
N ALA A 548 -6.79 -4.29 10.97
CA ALA A 548 -5.47 -4.51 11.52
C ALA A 548 -5.17 -3.56 12.69
N ASP A 549 -4.59 -4.10 13.76
CA ASP A 549 -4.04 -3.32 14.87
C ASP A 549 -2.77 -2.60 14.42
N THR A 550 -2.86 -1.30 14.23
CA THR A 550 -1.74 -0.48 13.72
C THR A 550 -1.67 0.84 14.44
N TRP A 551 -0.43 1.34 14.63
CA TRP A 551 -0.21 2.68 15.13
C TRP A 551 -0.92 3.73 14.26
N ASP A 552 -1.64 4.60 14.93
CA ASP A 552 -2.26 5.78 14.33
C ASP A 552 -1.95 7.00 15.21
N ALA A 553 -1.17 7.94 14.67
CA ALA A 553 -0.68 9.10 15.42
C ALA A 553 -1.83 9.98 15.93
N VAL A 554 -2.84 10.23 15.07
CA VAL A 554 -4.00 11.07 15.42
C VAL A 554 -4.89 10.37 16.44
N ALA A 555 -5.14 9.06 16.28
CA ALA A 555 -5.91 8.29 17.24
C ALA A 555 -5.25 8.30 18.63
N ASN A 556 -3.94 8.06 18.70
CA ASN A 556 -3.20 8.08 19.96
C ASN A 556 -3.14 9.49 20.58
N LEU A 557 -3.01 10.55 19.77
CA LEU A 557 -3.08 11.93 20.26
C LEU A 557 -4.47 12.24 20.85
N LEU A 558 -5.56 11.86 20.18
CA LEU A 558 -6.92 12.07 20.68
C LEU A 558 -7.17 11.25 21.96
N ASN A 559 -6.64 10.02 22.05
CA ASN A 559 -6.71 9.22 23.28
C ASN A 559 -6.02 9.91 24.45
N ALA A 560 -4.84 10.50 24.23
CA ALA A 560 -4.11 11.25 25.26
C ALA A 560 -4.93 12.46 25.79
N HIS A 561 -5.89 12.93 24.99
CA HIS A 561 -6.85 13.97 25.38
C HIS A 561 -8.17 13.42 25.96
N GLY A 562 -8.26 12.12 26.23
CA GLY A 562 -9.38 11.48 26.93
C GLY A 562 -10.56 11.07 26.05
N TYR A 563 -10.39 11.00 24.73
CA TYR A 563 -11.39 10.47 23.82
C TYR A 563 -11.21 8.95 23.64
N VAL A 564 -12.31 8.22 23.47
CA VAL A 564 -12.28 6.92 22.81
C VAL A 564 -12.26 7.19 21.31
N VAL A 565 -11.37 6.50 20.59
CA VAL A 565 -11.29 6.63 19.11
C VAL A 565 -11.65 5.30 18.47
N VAL A 566 -12.50 5.36 17.45
CA VAL A 566 -13.02 4.19 16.75
C VAL A 566 -12.75 4.30 15.28
N LYS A 567 -12.24 3.23 14.69
CA LYS A 567 -11.99 3.10 13.24
C LYS A 567 -12.88 1.97 12.71
N PRO A 568 -14.13 2.24 12.32
CA PRO A 568 -15.07 1.21 11.87
C PRO A 568 -14.86 0.88 10.40
N SER A 569 -14.91 -0.42 10.04
CA SER A 569 -15.04 -0.84 8.65
C SER A 569 -16.46 -0.62 8.14
N VAL A 570 -16.60 -0.49 6.84
CA VAL A 570 -17.89 -0.40 6.17
C VAL A 570 -17.85 -1.24 4.89
N ARG A 571 -19.01 -1.75 4.48
CA ARG A 571 -19.14 -2.52 3.26
C ARG A 571 -19.83 -1.73 2.16
N PHE A 572 -19.21 -1.67 1.00
CA PHE A 572 -19.69 -0.92 -0.14
C PHE A 572 -20.47 -1.80 -1.12
N ASP A 573 -21.51 -1.21 -1.70
CA ASP A 573 -22.17 -1.71 -2.88
C ASP A 573 -21.75 -0.86 -4.10
N ILE A 574 -21.53 -1.53 -5.24
CA ILE A 574 -21.15 -0.84 -6.48
C ILE A 574 -22.33 -0.01 -6.98
N GLY A 575 -22.06 1.24 -7.36
CA GLY A 575 -23.05 2.17 -7.90
C GLY A 575 -23.59 3.18 -6.90
N TYR A 576 -23.74 2.82 -5.62
CA TYR A 576 -24.24 3.70 -4.56
C TYR A 576 -23.44 3.55 -3.25
N PRO A 577 -22.15 3.85 -3.25
CA PRO A 577 -21.29 3.63 -2.07
C PRO A 577 -21.61 4.57 -0.91
N GLY A 578 -22.31 5.69 -1.13
CA GLY A 578 -22.58 6.70 -0.10
C GLY A 578 -23.38 6.22 1.09
N GLU A 579 -24.16 5.12 0.97
CA GLU A 579 -24.93 4.54 2.06
C GLU A 579 -24.09 3.66 3.02
N ALA A 580 -22.90 3.21 2.59
CA ALA A 580 -22.08 2.32 3.37
C ALA A 580 -21.71 2.91 4.74
N TRP A 581 -21.39 4.21 4.77
CA TRP A 581 -20.97 4.87 6.01
C TRP A 581 -22.10 5.06 6.99
N VAL A 582 -23.30 5.45 6.55
CA VAL A 582 -24.42 5.58 7.48
C VAL A 582 -24.80 4.21 8.03
N LYS A 583 -24.75 3.13 7.23
CA LYS A 583 -25.05 1.77 7.67
C LYS A 583 -24.03 1.23 8.67
N GLY A 584 -22.74 1.33 8.37
CA GLY A 584 -21.67 0.75 9.19
C GLY A 584 -21.27 1.61 10.39
N VAL A 585 -21.05 2.92 10.20
CA VAL A 585 -20.58 3.81 11.27
C VAL A 585 -21.64 4.00 12.36
N THR A 586 -22.92 4.14 11.98
CA THR A 586 -23.98 4.25 13.00
C THR A 586 -24.21 2.96 13.77
N ALA A 587 -23.99 1.79 13.11
CA ALA A 587 -24.04 0.50 13.77
C ALA A 587 -22.90 0.32 14.78
N ALA A 588 -21.66 0.68 14.39
CA ALA A 588 -20.53 0.71 15.31
C ALA A 588 -20.78 1.63 16.52
N ALA A 589 -21.39 2.81 16.26
CA ALA A 589 -21.76 3.73 17.34
C ALA A 589 -22.81 3.13 18.29
N ASN A 590 -23.87 2.48 17.78
CA ASN A 590 -24.84 1.77 18.60
C ASN A 590 -24.16 0.72 19.45
N LYS A 591 -23.32 -0.14 18.86
CA LYS A 591 -22.59 -1.17 19.59
C LYS A 591 -21.80 -0.63 20.78
N LEU A 592 -21.10 0.48 20.60
CA LEU A 592 -20.29 1.09 21.67
C LEU A 592 -21.14 1.80 22.73
N ILE A 593 -22.29 2.36 22.35
CA ILE A 593 -23.26 2.92 23.31
C ILE A 593 -23.85 1.78 24.16
N ASP A 594 -24.27 0.70 23.55
CA ASP A 594 -24.82 -0.47 24.25
C ASP A 594 -23.79 -1.14 25.19
N MET A 595 -22.49 -1.09 24.82
CA MET A 595 -21.39 -1.51 25.68
C MET A 595 -21.09 -0.53 26.84
N GLY A 596 -21.75 0.61 26.90
CA GLY A 596 -21.49 1.66 27.90
C GLY A 596 -20.15 2.37 27.72
N VAL A 597 -19.56 2.30 26.51
CA VAL A 597 -18.26 2.90 26.15
C VAL A 597 -18.46 4.32 25.62
N ALA A 598 -19.34 4.50 24.64
CA ALA A 598 -19.59 5.78 23.97
C ALA A 598 -20.73 6.57 24.61
N ASP A 599 -20.52 7.85 24.84
CA ASP A 599 -21.58 8.79 25.20
C ASP A 599 -22.32 9.24 23.93
N SER A 600 -23.58 8.83 23.80
CA SER A 600 -24.42 9.13 22.64
C SER A 600 -24.60 10.62 22.36
N THR A 601 -24.39 11.49 23.38
CA THR A 601 -24.50 12.94 23.26
C THR A 601 -23.21 13.62 22.84
N ARG A 602 -22.08 12.89 22.77
CA ARG A 602 -20.73 13.41 22.51
C ARG A 602 -19.98 12.58 21.48
N LEU A 603 -20.60 12.39 20.30
CA LEU A 603 -20.01 11.66 19.17
C LEU A 603 -19.41 12.66 18.18
N GLY A 604 -18.15 12.44 17.79
CA GLY A 604 -17.47 13.17 16.72
C GLY A 604 -17.11 12.24 15.56
N VAL A 605 -16.86 12.82 14.40
CA VAL A 605 -16.43 12.06 13.22
C VAL A 605 -15.44 12.87 12.40
N HIS A 606 -14.42 12.22 11.86
CA HIS A 606 -13.57 12.78 10.82
C HIS A 606 -12.99 11.72 9.89
N GLY A 607 -12.52 12.20 8.76
CA GLY A 607 -11.72 11.42 7.84
C GLY A 607 -10.89 12.30 6.93
N THR A 608 -9.86 11.71 6.36
CA THR A 608 -8.96 12.35 5.40
C THR A 608 -9.23 11.79 4.02
N SER A 609 -9.18 12.66 2.96
CA SER A 609 -9.33 12.21 1.58
C SER A 609 -10.69 11.54 1.35
N TYR A 610 -10.72 10.26 0.96
CA TYR A 610 -11.95 9.49 0.85
C TYR A 610 -12.73 9.40 2.18
N GLY A 611 -12.06 9.42 3.32
CA GLY A 611 -12.69 9.53 4.62
C GLY A 611 -13.32 10.91 4.88
N GLY A 612 -12.74 11.99 4.34
CA GLY A 612 -13.32 13.33 4.36
C GLY A 612 -14.60 13.42 3.51
N TYR A 613 -14.58 12.79 2.33
CA TYR A 613 -15.76 12.56 1.51
C TYR A 613 -16.84 11.79 2.27
N ALA A 614 -16.46 10.68 2.90
CA ALA A 614 -17.34 9.89 3.76
C ALA A 614 -17.98 10.72 4.87
N THR A 615 -17.19 11.56 5.55
CA THR A 615 -17.65 12.45 6.61
C THR A 615 -18.75 13.40 6.12
N ASN A 616 -18.52 14.03 4.96
CA ASN A 616 -19.51 14.95 4.38
C ASN A 616 -20.82 14.23 4.05
N LEU A 617 -20.76 13.08 3.37
CA LEU A 617 -21.96 12.30 3.05
C LEU A 617 -22.68 11.81 4.31
N LEU A 618 -21.93 11.31 5.29
CA LEU A 618 -22.51 10.79 6.53
C LEU A 618 -23.35 11.84 7.27
N ILE A 619 -22.83 13.07 7.41
CA ILE A 619 -23.55 14.14 8.14
C ILE A 619 -24.73 14.74 7.37
N THR A 620 -24.91 14.43 6.08
CA THR A 620 -26.16 14.71 5.34
C THR A 620 -27.25 13.68 5.62
N GLN A 621 -26.90 12.50 6.15
CA GLN A 621 -27.77 11.35 6.33
C GLN A 621 -28.13 11.09 7.81
N THR A 622 -27.39 11.69 8.76
CA THR A 622 -27.63 11.51 10.19
C THR A 622 -27.25 12.74 11.00
N THR A 623 -27.97 13.00 12.09
CA THR A 623 -27.75 14.13 13.04
C THR A 623 -27.05 13.69 14.33
N ARG A 624 -26.57 12.46 14.40
CA ARG A 624 -26.01 11.87 15.63
C ARG A 624 -24.71 12.51 16.09
N PHE A 625 -23.91 13.00 15.15
CA PHE A 625 -22.61 13.60 15.44
C PHE A 625 -22.73 15.05 15.89
N LYS A 626 -21.93 15.45 16.88
CA LYS A 626 -21.89 16.80 17.46
C LYS A 626 -20.68 17.60 16.97
N ALA A 627 -19.76 16.97 16.29
CA ALA A 627 -18.61 17.57 15.61
C ALA A 627 -18.22 16.72 14.40
N ALA A 628 -17.93 17.37 13.29
CA ALA A 628 -17.40 16.72 12.09
C ALA A 628 -16.17 17.46 11.59
N VAL A 629 -15.20 16.73 11.04
CA VAL A 629 -14.01 17.30 10.40
C VAL A 629 -13.76 16.60 9.05
N ASN A 630 -13.75 17.38 7.99
CA ASN A 630 -13.34 16.96 6.66
C ASN A 630 -11.89 17.44 6.40
N ILE A 631 -10.97 16.51 6.18
CA ILE A 631 -9.59 16.80 5.82
C ILE A 631 -9.38 16.40 4.36
N SER A 632 -9.17 17.37 3.47
CA SER A 632 -8.90 17.16 2.03
C SER A 632 -9.90 16.19 1.36
N GLY A 633 -11.18 16.23 1.75
CA GLY A 633 -12.20 15.34 1.21
C GLY A 633 -13.11 16.05 0.22
N LYS A 634 -13.57 15.31 -0.79
CA LYS A 634 -14.52 15.81 -1.80
C LYS A 634 -15.87 16.12 -1.17
N VAL A 635 -16.56 17.08 -1.76
CA VAL A 635 -17.95 17.44 -1.40
C VAL A 635 -18.86 17.42 -2.62
N ASP A 636 -18.27 17.61 -3.81
CA ASP A 636 -18.93 17.57 -5.11
C ASP A 636 -18.18 16.62 -6.04
N MET A 637 -18.85 15.54 -6.44
CA MET A 637 -18.30 14.55 -7.35
C MET A 637 -18.18 15.07 -8.78
N ILE A 638 -18.92 16.11 -9.15
CA ILE A 638 -18.89 16.70 -10.49
C ILE A 638 -17.60 17.53 -10.62
N SER A 639 -17.37 18.47 -9.71
CA SER A 639 -16.16 19.31 -9.73
C SER A 639 -14.90 18.45 -9.47
N PHE A 640 -14.96 17.45 -8.59
CA PHE A 640 -13.85 16.50 -8.40
C PHE A 640 -13.50 15.74 -9.69
N TYR A 641 -14.49 15.27 -10.44
CA TYR A 641 -14.31 14.53 -11.69
C TYR A 641 -13.70 15.41 -12.79
N THR A 642 -14.01 16.69 -12.83
CA THR A 642 -13.63 17.62 -13.90
C THR A 642 -12.44 18.52 -13.57
N ASP A 643 -12.01 18.64 -12.31
CA ASP A 643 -10.99 19.59 -11.85
C ASP A 643 -9.87 18.90 -11.05
N SER A 644 -9.16 17.97 -11.65
CA SER A 644 -7.94 17.39 -11.05
C SER A 644 -6.90 17.02 -12.09
N PRO A 645 -6.43 17.98 -12.89
CA PRO A 645 -5.59 17.71 -14.04
C PRO A 645 -4.21 17.13 -13.66
N ARG A 646 -3.66 17.50 -12.49
CA ARG A 646 -2.30 17.09 -12.06
C ARG A 646 -2.13 15.59 -11.86
N LEU A 647 -3.22 14.84 -11.64
CA LEU A 647 -3.22 13.39 -11.56
C LEU A 647 -3.54 12.70 -12.90
N GLY A 648 -3.73 13.47 -13.96
CA GLY A 648 -4.13 12.95 -15.25
C GLY A 648 -5.51 12.28 -15.18
N VAL A 649 -5.63 11.05 -15.69
CA VAL A 649 -6.91 10.31 -15.72
C VAL A 649 -7.30 9.68 -14.38
N ARG A 650 -6.47 9.76 -13.34
CA ARG A 650 -6.67 9.01 -12.09
C ARG A 650 -8.00 9.32 -11.42
N ASN A 651 -8.41 10.59 -11.33
CA ASN A 651 -9.65 10.97 -10.64
C ASN A 651 -10.90 10.56 -11.43
N VAL A 652 -10.83 10.63 -12.76
CA VAL A 652 -11.87 10.07 -13.63
C VAL A 652 -12.00 8.56 -13.38
N HIS A 653 -10.90 7.85 -13.41
CA HIS A 653 -10.86 6.41 -13.16
C HIS A 653 -11.32 6.04 -11.74
N ALA A 654 -11.00 6.88 -10.73
CA ALA A 654 -11.44 6.67 -9.35
C ALA A 654 -12.96 6.67 -9.24
N ALA A 655 -13.63 7.65 -9.86
CA ALA A 655 -15.07 7.75 -9.88
C ALA A 655 -15.73 6.57 -10.62
N GLU A 656 -15.26 6.27 -11.82
CA GLU A 656 -15.90 5.29 -12.70
C GLU A 656 -15.64 3.84 -12.29
N LYS A 657 -14.38 3.48 -11.96
CA LYS A 657 -13.91 2.09 -11.98
C LYS A 657 -13.21 1.63 -10.71
N SER A 658 -12.85 2.53 -9.78
CA SER A 658 -12.09 2.15 -8.59
C SER A 658 -12.69 2.66 -7.29
N GLN A 659 -12.02 3.52 -6.54
CA GLN A 659 -12.36 3.84 -5.15
C GLN A 659 -13.79 4.36 -4.94
N ASP A 660 -14.29 5.19 -5.84
CA ASP A 660 -15.62 5.79 -5.67
C ASP A 660 -16.77 4.89 -6.14
N ARG A 661 -16.49 3.82 -6.88
CA ARG A 661 -17.44 2.73 -7.19
C ARG A 661 -18.76 3.18 -7.86
N LEU A 662 -18.78 4.32 -8.55
CA LEU A 662 -20.01 4.80 -9.22
C LEU A 662 -20.37 3.91 -10.42
N GLY A 663 -19.37 3.31 -11.08
CA GLY A 663 -19.56 2.30 -12.12
C GLY A 663 -20.02 2.85 -13.47
N ALA A 664 -20.00 4.17 -13.65
CA ALA A 664 -20.40 4.85 -14.89
C ALA A 664 -19.73 6.22 -14.99
N THR A 665 -19.59 6.73 -16.23
CA THR A 665 -19.14 8.11 -16.45
C THR A 665 -20.18 9.12 -15.98
N LEU A 666 -19.74 10.37 -15.74
CA LEU A 666 -20.63 11.47 -15.36
C LEU A 666 -21.78 11.64 -16.38
N TRP A 667 -21.49 11.52 -17.68
CA TRP A 667 -22.49 11.73 -18.74
C TRP A 667 -23.45 10.55 -18.95
N GLN A 668 -23.02 9.34 -18.59
CA GLN A 668 -23.87 8.14 -18.65
C GLN A 668 -24.89 8.12 -17.51
N GLN A 669 -24.50 8.54 -16.30
CA GLN A 669 -25.37 8.50 -15.12
C GLN A 669 -25.15 9.73 -14.22
N PRO A 670 -25.51 10.95 -14.67
CA PRO A 670 -25.25 12.18 -13.92
C PRO A 670 -25.92 12.19 -12.54
N GLN A 671 -27.06 11.53 -12.38
CA GLN A 671 -27.78 11.45 -11.10
C GLN A 671 -26.99 10.76 -10.01
N LYS A 672 -26.12 9.80 -10.34
CA LYS A 672 -25.24 9.17 -9.36
C LYS A 672 -24.21 10.15 -8.81
N TYR A 673 -23.67 11.00 -9.65
CA TYR A 673 -22.72 12.04 -9.23
C TYR A 673 -23.39 13.08 -8.32
N VAL A 674 -24.60 13.52 -8.67
CA VAL A 674 -25.41 14.42 -7.81
C VAL A 674 -25.72 13.73 -6.47
N ALA A 675 -26.20 12.48 -6.49
CA ALA A 675 -26.56 11.74 -5.27
C ALA A 675 -25.36 11.52 -4.32
N HIS A 676 -24.14 11.51 -4.86
CA HIS A 676 -22.90 11.36 -4.10
C HIS A 676 -22.13 12.68 -3.90
N SER A 677 -22.75 13.82 -4.19
CA SER A 677 -22.23 15.16 -3.92
C SER A 677 -22.88 15.73 -2.66
N ALA A 678 -22.18 15.68 -1.54
CA ALA A 678 -22.72 16.11 -0.24
C ALA A 678 -23.17 17.60 -0.25
N VAL A 679 -22.55 18.43 -1.07
CA VAL A 679 -22.90 19.85 -1.22
C VAL A 679 -24.34 20.04 -1.71
N MET A 680 -24.88 19.11 -2.50
CA MET A 680 -26.27 19.13 -2.99
C MET A 680 -27.30 18.90 -1.87
N PHE A 681 -26.85 18.41 -0.72
CA PHE A 681 -27.66 18.13 0.47
C PHE A 681 -27.19 18.91 1.69
N ALA A 682 -26.50 20.03 1.49
CA ALA A 682 -25.97 20.88 2.56
C ALA A 682 -27.07 21.42 3.50
N ASP A 683 -28.29 21.57 3.00
CA ASP A 683 -29.46 21.92 3.78
C ASP A 683 -29.81 20.94 4.90
N ARG A 684 -29.42 19.65 4.76
CA ARG A 684 -29.67 18.62 5.76
C ARG A 684 -28.61 18.59 6.87
N ILE A 685 -27.44 19.21 6.67
CA ILE A 685 -26.36 19.22 7.65
C ILE A 685 -26.74 20.07 8.86
N THR A 686 -26.73 19.47 10.05
CA THR A 686 -26.91 20.16 11.34
C THR A 686 -25.64 20.12 12.20
N THR A 687 -24.75 19.20 11.90
CA THR A 687 -23.49 18.98 12.61
C THR A 687 -22.52 20.13 12.30
N PRO A 688 -21.92 20.80 13.31
CA PRO A 688 -20.81 21.73 13.08
C PRO A 688 -19.67 21.08 12.32
N LEU A 689 -19.23 21.71 11.22
CA LEU A 689 -18.24 21.15 10.30
C LEU A 689 -16.98 22.02 10.24
N LEU A 690 -15.83 21.38 10.50
CA LEU A 690 -14.50 21.92 10.21
C LEU A 690 -13.99 21.34 8.89
N LEU A 691 -13.68 22.22 7.93
CA LEU A 691 -13.09 21.89 6.65
C LEU A 691 -11.61 22.28 6.67
N MET A 692 -10.72 21.34 6.42
CA MET A 692 -9.27 21.57 6.38
C MET A 692 -8.69 21.05 5.08
N THR A 693 -7.92 21.89 4.35
CA THR A 693 -7.34 21.50 3.07
C THR A 693 -6.05 22.26 2.79
N GLY A 694 -5.19 21.73 1.94
CA GLY A 694 -4.07 22.46 1.34
C GLY A 694 -4.53 23.13 0.04
N GLU A 695 -4.13 24.39 -0.19
CA GLU A 695 -4.44 25.13 -1.42
C GLU A 695 -3.82 24.45 -2.66
N LEU A 696 -2.68 23.76 -2.45
CA LEU A 696 -1.95 23.07 -3.50
C LEU A 696 -2.28 21.57 -3.57
N ASP A 697 -3.42 21.16 -3.02
CA ASP A 697 -3.88 19.78 -3.10
C ASP A 697 -4.17 19.42 -4.56
N ALA A 698 -3.34 18.53 -5.12
CA ALA A 698 -3.49 18.05 -6.48
C ALA A 698 -4.41 16.83 -6.60
N ASN A 699 -4.69 16.16 -5.48
CA ASN A 699 -5.53 14.94 -5.46
C ASN A 699 -7.02 15.27 -5.31
N VAL A 700 -7.35 16.09 -4.30
CA VAL A 700 -8.71 16.63 -4.12
C VAL A 700 -8.58 18.14 -4.10
N PRO A 701 -8.96 18.83 -5.20
CA PRO A 701 -8.78 20.27 -5.31
C PRO A 701 -9.40 21.03 -4.14
N ALA A 702 -8.72 22.07 -3.65
CA ALA A 702 -9.18 22.92 -2.55
C ALA A 702 -10.57 23.54 -2.83
N LEU A 703 -10.94 23.68 -4.11
CA LEU A 703 -12.26 24.06 -4.57
C LEU A 703 -13.37 23.27 -3.87
N ASN A 704 -13.19 21.95 -3.70
CA ASN A 704 -14.20 21.09 -3.09
C ASN A 704 -14.56 21.53 -1.65
N THR A 705 -13.58 21.81 -0.80
CA THR A 705 -13.89 22.30 0.56
C THR A 705 -14.47 23.70 0.56
N ARG A 706 -14.06 24.55 -0.38
CA ARG A 706 -14.57 25.92 -0.56
C ARG A 706 -16.03 25.93 -0.97
N GLU A 707 -16.46 25.05 -1.86
CA GLU A 707 -17.86 24.87 -2.27
C GLU A 707 -18.76 24.60 -1.05
N MET A 708 -18.39 23.64 -0.21
CA MET A 708 -19.17 23.32 1.01
C MET A 708 -19.20 24.49 1.99
N TYR A 709 -18.07 25.20 2.15
CA TYR A 709 -18.03 26.38 3.02
C TYR A 709 -19.08 27.43 2.61
N TYR A 710 -19.11 27.81 1.34
CA TYR A 710 -20.06 28.82 0.84
C TYR A 710 -21.49 28.31 0.86
N ALA A 711 -21.75 27.03 0.58
CA ALA A 711 -23.08 26.43 0.69
C ALA A 711 -23.61 26.52 2.13
N LEU A 712 -22.82 26.11 3.12
CA LEU A 712 -23.23 26.16 4.53
C LEU A 712 -23.36 27.60 5.05
N ARG A 713 -22.48 28.52 4.61
CA ARG A 713 -22.62 29.97 4.91
C ARG A 713 -23.93 30.55 4.36
N ARG A 714 -24.28 30.21 3.12
CA ARG A 714 -25.54 30.65 2.50
C ARG A 714 -26.75 30.12 3.26
N LEU A 715 -26.67 28.93 3.83
CA LEU A 715 -27.70 28.27 4.62
C LEU A 715 -27.67 28.64 6.11
N ASN A 716 -26.80 29.56 6.53
CA ASN A 716 -26.62 29.99 7.92
C ASN A 716 -26.30 28.82 8.89
N LYS A 717 -25.46 27.89 8.44
CA LYS A 717 -25.06 26.69 9.22
C LYS A 717 -23.65 26.84 9.81
N PRO A 718 -23.36 26.20 10.98
CA PRO A 718 -22.07 26.33 11.63
C PRO A 718 -20.98 25.62 10.83
N VAL A 719 -20.04 26.38 10.30
CA VAL A 719 -18.91 25.89 9.49
C VAL A 719 -17.67 26.74 9.76
N THR A 720 -16.51 26.07 9.83
CA THR A 720 -15.19 26.70 9.80
C THR A 720 -14.40 26.12 8.65
N TRP A 721 -13.74 26.97 7.87
CA TRP A 721 -12.90 26.55 6.74
C TRP A 721 -11.49 27.07 6.95
N VAL A 722 -10.51 26.15 6.84
CA VAL A 722 -9.09 26.42 6.96
C VAL A 722 -8.41 25.92 5.70
N THR A 723 -7.63 26.78 5.07
CA THR A 723 -6.79 26.41 3.94
C THR A 723 -5.33 26.78 4.24
N TYR A 724 -4.43 25.82 3.97
CA TYR A 724 -2.99 26.01 4.13
C TYR A 724 -2.41 26.39 2.76
N SER A 725 -2.01 27.64 2.60
CA SER A 725 -1.61 28.21 1.30
C SER A 725 -0.46 27.49 0.61
N LYS A 726 0.40 26.82 1.38
CA LYS A 726 1.52 25.99 0.89
C LYS A 726 1.30 24.49 1.16
N GLY A 727 0.13 24.10 1.65
CA GLY A 727 -0.22 22.71 1.97
C GLY A 727 -0.68 21.94 0.75
N GLY A 728 -0.47 20.62 0.77
CA GLY A 728 -0.99 19.67 -0.21
C GLY A 728 -2.08 18.78 0.37
N HIS A 729 -2.13 17.54 -0.07
CA HIS A 729 -3.16 16.56 0.34
C HIS A 729 -2.94 16.06 1.77
N GLY A 730 -3.95 16.24 2.64
CA GLY A 730 -3.91 15.77 4.02
C GLY A 730 -3.18 16.71 4.98
N THR A 731 -2.44 16.14 5.94
CA THR A 731 -1.65 16.90 6.93
C THR A 731 -0.56 17.72 6.25
N PRO A 732 -0.47 19.04 6.47
CA PRO A 732 0.53 19.87 5.81
C PRO A 732 1.94 19.56 6.33
N LEU A 733 2.87 19.34 5.41
CA LEU A 733 4.30 19.16 5.67
C LEU A 733 5.14 20.30 5.06
N SER A 734 4.49 21.39 4.65
CA SER A 734 5.13 22.60 4.13
C SER A 734 5.99 23.28 5.19
N SER A 735 5.54 23.35 6.42
CA SER A 735 6.24 23.97 7.54
C SER A 735 5.87 23.32 8.87
N LEU A 736 6.67 23.60 9.91
CA LEU A 736 6.35 23.20 11.28
C LEU A 736 5.11 23.92 11.80
N ASP A 737 4.96 25.19 11.47
CA ASP A 737 3.84 26.02 11.91
C ASP A 737 2.52 25.50 11.35
N ASP A 738 2.46 25.19 10.05
CA ASP A 738 1.26 24.61 9.42
C ASP A 738 0.92 23.24 10.03
N TRP A 739 1.94 22.41 10.25
CA TRP A 739 1.76 21.09 10.85
C TRP A 739 1.21 21.19 12.30
N THR A 740 1.74 22.12 13.08
CA THR A 740 1.32 22.36 14.47
C THR A 740 -0.11 22.91 14.51
N ASP A 741 -0.38 23.98 13.78
CA ASP A 741 -1.71 24.60 13.68
C ASP A 741 -2.78 23.59 13.27
N PHE A 742 -2.47 22.71 12.30
CA PHE A 742 -3.39 21.66 11.85
C PHE A 742 -3.85 20.75 13.00
N HIS A 743 -2.93 20.24 13.81
CA HIS A 743 -3.25 19.34 14.91
C HIS A 743 -3.91 20.07 16.08
N GLU A 744 -3.45 21.26 16.40
CA GLU A 744 -4.04 22.08 17.47
C GLU A 744 -5.48 22.46 17.14
N ARG A 745 -5.79 22.83 15.90
CA ARG A 745 -7.18 23.09 15.45
C ARG A 745 -8.06 21.86 15.55
N LEU A 746 -7.54 20.69 15.16
CA LEU A 746 -8.28 19.43 15.30
C LEU A 746 -8.63 19.15 16.77
N LEU A 747 -7.67 19.30 17.66
CA LEU A 747 -7.88 19.13 19.12
C LEU A 747 -8.86 20.17 19.69
N ALA A 748 -8.69 21.45 19.34
CA ALA A 748 -9.54 22.54 19.78
C ALA A 748 -10.98 22.37 19.31
N TRP A 749 -11.17 21.88 18.06
CA TRP A 749 -12.50 21.61 17.51
C TRP A 749 -13.26 20.58 18.34
N TYR A 750 -12.65 19.45 18.62
CA TYR A 750 -13.28 18.42 19.44
C TYR A 750 -13.45 18.83 20.89
N ALA A 751 -12.50 19.58 21.45
CA ALA A 751 -12.64 20.13 22.82
C ALA A 751 -13.86 21.06 22.91
N LYS A 752 -14.07 21.93 21.94
CA LYS A 752 -15.20 22.86 21.87
C LYS A 752 -16.56 22.15 21.81
N HIS A 753 -16.65 21.09 21.03
CA HIS A 753 -17.96 20.50 20.71
C HIS A 753 -18.28 19.22 21.50
N LEU A 754 -17.27 18.51 22.04
CA LEU A 754 -17.46 17.21 22.70
C LEU A 754 -17.09 17.21 24.20
N LYS A 755 -16.30 18.16 24.71
CA LYS A 755 -16.07 18.29 26.15
C LYS A 755 -17.19 19.08 26.81
N ARG A 756 -17.66 18.64 27.97
CA ARG A 756 -18.57 19.46 28.79
C ARG A 756 -17.78 20.68 29.25
N ALA A 757 -18.41 21.85 29.23
CA ALA A 757 -17.87 23.01 29.94
C ALA A 757 -17.58 22.57 31.40
N PRO A 758 -16.48 23.01 32.02
CA PRO A 758 -16.30 22.79 33.45
C PRO A 758 -17.57 23.30 34.14
N THR A 759 -18.25 22.43 34.88
CA THR A 759 -19.28 22.89 35.80
C THR A 759 -18.53 23.77 36.80
N LEU A 760 -18.73 25.09 36.70
CA LEU A 760 -18.27 25.99 37.75
C LEU A 760 -18.86 25.48 39.07
N PRO A 761 -18.02 25.39 40.14
CA PRO A 761 -18.45 24.92 41.44
C PRO A 761 -19.56 25.77 42.03
#